data_4d51b2c3eb881c11b3b7f3fa67ccded9
#
_entry.id   4d51b2c3eb881c11b3b7f3fa67ccded9
#
_cell.length_a   1.000
_cell.length_b   1.000
_cell.length_c   1.000
_cell.angle_alpha   90.00
_cell.angle_beta   90.00
_cell.angle_gamma   90.00
#
_symmetry.space_group_name_H-M   'P 1'
#
loop_
_entity.id
_entity.type
_entity.pdbx_description
1 polymer ?
#
loop_
_entity_poly.entity_id
_entity_poly.type
_entity_poly.pdbx_seq_one_letter_code
_entity_poly.pdbx_strand_id
1 'polypeptide(L)'
;MLAFKDCRTLRPLKMEEIMPLLDPIPSQVEHADFTALEWEPLLALIAGFAASPVGRNAILDLRPSTDDGWIRSQHQLTAELRLILAEQVSIPCGGLFDPTQLAAKAQIPGAALEASELQAIARLANDVGAWQALLQSPPARLVGKLPGLSGLSSALTTSLRPLAETIERTIQPDGSLADNASPELCRIRREQERQQRLIEESLRAALRKLSSDGATQEDLITIRGDRFVIPVRAELKRRISGVVHGASSSGQTVYLEPLETIEQNNELVRLIEEEQAEIHRIFVALTRQVGTYAVGLVEGARVLALVDSLQARARFARDYECVAPAITPDLLHLESARHPLLEKRLRANGARPNTAVVPLTLELTDENRQLIISGPNTGGKTVTLKTTALLAMMAQAGLPIPAASASFPVFTAFLADIGDAQSIEAALSTFSAHITNLDRVSRLAGKESLVLLDELGSSTDPEEGSALAVAIASYFLTAGAWSLISTHHTSLKVYAANTPGVLNAAAGVDEVTLAPNYRLRLGVPGASAGIQTAERLGLNAEIVAAARQRLGSQQVDIARFLDKLHNEVTQLEAERKAAREEQYALNQARAKLAREGDVELRNRTRELEVKLASLLKDFEFQMRETVRAIEDRAAQQKLSKEAERRMTRLRREFQESFNQTVVAHRTGADQGDANAQPHLLKHVAPGDQVRIKSMNKVAVVQREVEKDVFEVALGPIKMRVKRDELAEPLPTAESSIKQKYDPLAAARMQKNVHVTVQSANTDDMRMEINLIGRTVDEATGELEKYLDRAFLAGLPRIRVIHGHGAGILRRGVREFLKSHPHVATFAEAPQNEGGQGATLVELRQ
;
A
#
# COMPACT_ATOMS: atom_id res chain seq x y z
N MET A 1 14.11 -6.92 6.40
CA MET A 1 13.70 -7.96 7.35
C MET A 1 13.02 -7.39 8.60
N LEU A 2 12.47 -6.18 8.53
CA LEU A 2 11.85 -5.45 9.67
C LEU A 2 10.34 -5.20 9.54
N ALA A 3 9.68 -5.67 8.46
CA ALA A 3 8.27 -5.35 8.17
C ALA A 3 7.25 -6.44 8.57
N PHE A 4 7.60 -7.44 9.38
CA PHE A 4 6.71 -8.58 9.68
C PHE A 4 6.35 -8.73 11.17
N LYS A 5 6.34 -7.65 11.97
CA LYS A 5 6.02 -7.79 13.40
C LYS A 5 4.53 -7.80 13.74
N ASP A 6 3.64 -7.36 12.86
CA ASP A 6 2.21 -7.16 13.20
C ASP A 6 1.25 -8.30 12.80
N CYS A 7 1.74 -9.45 12.33
CA CYS A 7 0.86 -10.59 11.99
C CYS A 7 0.24 -11.33 13.20
N ARG A 8 0.30 -10.80 14.42
CA ARG A 8 -0.15 -11.56 15.62
C ARG A 8 -1.64 -11.43 15.93
N THR A 9 -2.43 -10.67 15.19
CA THR A 9 -3.84 -10.38 15.53
C THR A 9 -4.85 -10.64 14.41
N LEU A 10 -4.52 -11.43 13.37
CA LEU A 10 -5.48 -11.80 12.35
C LEU A 10 -6.55 -12.72 12.97
N ARG A 11 -7.79 -12.25 13.05
CA ARG A 11 -8.95 -13.02 13.54
C ARG A 11 -9.81 -13.48 12.36
N PRO A 12 -10.51 -14.62 12.48
CA PRO A 12 -11.51 -14.97 11.48
C PRO A 12 -12.65 -13.94 11.48
N LEU A 13 -12.99 -13.43 10.30
CA LEU A 13 -14.16 -12.59 10.10
C LEU A 13 -15.42 -13.47 10.22
N LYS A 14 -16.44 -13.00 10.93
CA LYS A 14 -17.74 -13.67 10.99
C LYS A 14 -18.52 -13.46 9.70
N MET A 15 -19.46 -14.34 9.40
CA MET A 15 -20.33 -14.24 8.22
C MET A 15 -21.07 -12.89 8.16
N GLU A 16 -21.48 -12.37 9.31
CA GLU A 16 -22.11 -11.04 9.47
C GLU A 16 -21.17 -9.88 9.12
N GLU A 17 -19.85 -10.08 9.21
CA GLU A 17 -18.81 -9.11 8.86
C GLU A 17 -18.38 -9.24 7.39
N ILE A 18 -18.67 -10.38 6.74
CA ILE A 18 -18.25 -10.71 5.36
C ILE A 18 -19.28 -10.22 4.34
N MET A 19 -20.57 -10.43 4.57
CA MET A 19 -21.62 -10.02 3.63
C MET A 19 -21.57 -8.52 3.32
N PRO A 20 -21.40 -7.61 4.30
CA PRO A 20 -21.24 -6.18 4.03
C PRO A 20 -19.99 -5.79 3.22
N LEU A 21 -19.01 -6.70 3.07
CA LEU A 21 -17.81 -6.42 2.24
C LEU A 21 -18.08 -6.55 0.74
N LEU A 22 -19.13 -7.28 0.37
CA LEU A 22 -19.61 -7.44 -1.01
C LEU A 22 -20.71 -6.43 -1.36
N ASP A 23 -21.28 -5.76 -0.37
CA ASP A 23 -22.30 -4.72 -0.53
C ASP A 23 -21.64 -3.34 -0.76
N PRO A 24 -22.41 -2.33 -1.17
CA PRO A 24 -21.94 -0.95 -1.22
C PRO A 24 -21.29 -0.53 0.10
N ILE A 25 -20.24 0.29 0.00
CA ILE A 25 -19.46 0.77 1.16
C ILE A 25 -20.42 1.33 2.22
N PRO A 26 -20.42 0.77 3.45
CA PRO A 26 -21.34 1.23 4.49
C PRO A 26 -20.90 2.60 5.02
N SER A 27 -21.87 3.41 5.43
CA SER A 27 -21.61 4.68 6.14
C SER A 27 -20.52 5.53 5.48
N GLN A 28 -20.70 5.86 4.19
CA GLN A 28 -19.74 6.70 3.46
C GLN A 28 -19.66 8.09 4.08
N VAL A 29 -18.48 8.69 4.00
CA VAL A 29 -18.28 10.09 4.38
C VAL A 29 -19.13 10.98 3.47
N GLU A 30 -20.05 11.75 4.05
CA GLU A 30 -21.00 12.59 3.31
C GLU A 30 -20.35 13.84 2.73
N HIS A 31 -19.40 14.41 3.45
CA HIS A 31 -18.76 15.68 3.10
C HIS A 31 -17.26 15.51 2.93
N ALA A 32 -16.80 15.43 1.67
CA ALA A 32 -15.37 15.41 1.36
C ALA A 32 -15.06 16.20 0.10
N ASP A 33 -14.06 17.06 0.18
CA ASP A 33 -13.59 17.87 -0.96
C ASP A 33 -12.62 17.04 -1.84
N PHE A 34 -13.14 15.99 -2.47
CA PHE A 34 -12.38 15.00 -3.23
C PHE A 34 -11.47 15.58 -4.30
N THR A 35 -11.95 16.57 -5.04
CA THR A 35 -11.18 17.20 -6.13
C THR A 35 -9.99 17.99 -5.58
N ALA A 36 -10.20 18.81 -4.54
CA ALA A 36 -9.14 19.59 -3.91
C ALA A 36 -8.07 18.70 -3.27
N LEU A 37 -8.48 17.51 -2.80
CA LEU A 37 -7.62 16.52 -2.14
C LEU A 37 -7.07 15.43 -3.09
N GLU A 38 -7.28 15.57 -4.41
CA GLU A 38 -6.72 14.69 -5.44
C GLU A 38 -7.13 13.21 -5.32
N TRP A 39 -8.37 12.94 -4.86
CA TRP A 39 -8.86 11.58 -4.60
C TRP A 39 -8.95 10.73 -5.88
N GLU A 40 -9.60 11.25 -6.92
CA GLU A 40 -9.76 10.54 -8.20
C GLU A 40 -8.41 10.21 -8.87
N PRO A 41 -7.43 11.14 -8.93
CA PRO A 41 -6.08 10.81 -9.40
C PRO A 41 -5.38 9.70 -8.61
N LEU A 42 -5.60 9.65 -7.28
CA LEU A 42 -5.09 8.57 -6.43
C LEU A 42 -5.74 7.23 -6.78
N LEU A 43 -7.06 7.18 -6.88
CA LEU A 43 -7.77 5.96 -7.27
C LEU A 43 -7.32 5.47 -8.64
N ALA A 44 -7.15 6.37 -9.61
CA ALA A 44 -6.62 6.04 -10.93
C ALA A 44 -5.19 5.47 -10.89
N LEU A 45 -4.35 5.95 -9.97
CA LEU A 45 -3.03 5.36 -9.74
C LEU A 45 -3.15 3.92 -9.25
N ILE A 46 -3.97 3.67 -8.22
CA ILE A 46 -4.12 2.33 -7.61
C ILE A 46 -4.83 1.37 -8.56
N ALA A 47 -5.85 1.85 -9.30
CA ALA A 47 -6.58 1.09 -10.31
C ALA A 47 -5.68 0.58 -11.45
N GLY A 48 -4.56 1.25 -11.70
CA GLY A 48 -3.53 0.78 -12.64
C GLY A 48 -2.87 -0.56 -12.26
N PHE A 49 -2.97 -0.99 -11.00
CA PHE A 49 -2.46 -2.28 -10.53
C PHE A 49 -3.47 -3.43 -10.64
N ALA A 50 -4.75 -3.14 -10.93
CA ALA A 50 -5.77 -4.15 -11.13
C ALA A 50 -5.58 -4.90 -12.45
N ALA A 51 -5.86 -6.19 -12.45
CA ALA A 51 -5.70 -7.06 -13.61
C ALA A 51 -6.92 -7.00 -14.55
N SER A 52 -8.11 -6.70 -14.02
CA SER A 52 -9.37 -6.71 -14.74
C SER A 52 -10.05 -5.34 -14.79
N PRO A 53 -10.91 -5.10 -15.79
CA PRO A 53 -11.75 -3.91 -15.81
C PRO A 53 -12.68 -3.80 -14.59
N VAL A 54 -13.21 -4.94 -14.13
CA VAL A 54 -14.16 -4.98 -12.99
C VAL A 54 -13.44 -4.65 -11.69
N GLY A 55 -12.25 -5.22 -11.44
CA GLY A 55 -11.42 -4.87 -10.29
C GLY A 55 -10.94 -3.43 -10.32
N ARG A 56 -10.68 -2.89 -11.52
CA ARG A 56 -10.36 -1.45 -11.70
C ARG A 56 -11.52 -0.56 -11.30
N ASN A 57 -12.74 -0.86 -11.76
CA ASN A 57 -13.94 -0.12 -11.39
C ASN A 57 -14.19 -0.20 -9.88
N ALA A 58 -14.01 -1.37 -9.26
CA ALA A 58 -14.14 -1.54 -7.83
C ALA A 58 -13.18 -0.65 -7.02
N ILE A 59 -12.03 -0.27 -7.59
CA ILE A 59 -11.12 0.71 -6.97
C ILE A 59 -11.60 2.14 -7.22
N LEU A 60 -12.03 2.46 -8.44
CA LEU A 60 -12.50 3.82 -8.80
C LEU A 60 -13.75 4.22 -8.04
N ASP A 61 -14.57 3.26 -7.64
CA ASP A 61 -15.79 3.47 -6.85
C ASP A 61 -15.54 3.58 -5.34
N LEU A 62 -14.27 3.43 -4.88
CA LEU A 62 -13.96 3.53 -3.45
C LEU A 62 -14.25 4.92 -2.90
N ARG A 63 -14.84 4.94 -1.71
CA ARG A 63 -15.05 6.13 -0.90
C ARG A 63 -14.62 5.85 0.54
N PRO A 64 -14.16 6.86 1.28
CA PRO A 64 -13.90 6.74 2.71
C PRO A 64 -15.18 6.35 3.47
N SER A 65 -15.06 5.39 4.37
CA SER A 65 -16.17 4.95 5.25
C SER A 65 -15.96 5.48 6.66
N THR A 66 -17.05 5.61 7.42
CA THR A 66 -17.01 5.89 8.86
C THR A 66 -17.21 4.64 9.70
N ASP A 67 -17.41 3.48 9.08
CA ASP A 67 -17.55 2.18 9.77
C ASP A 67 -16.18 1.58 10.11
N ASP A 68 -15.79 1.65 11.38
CA ASP A 68 -14.52 1.13 11.88
C ASP A 68 -14.35 -0.39 11.63
N GLY A 69 -15.44 -1.16 11.74
CA GLY A 69 -15.44 -2.60 11.48
C GLY A 69 -15.10 -2.92 10.03
N TRP A 70 -15.75 -2.22 9.09
CA TRP A 70 -15.49 -2.35 7.66
C TRP A 70 -14.05 -1.91 7.31
N ILE A 71 -13.61 -0.76 7.83
CA ILE A 71 -12.25 -0.24 7.60
C ILE A 71 -11.20 -1.27 8.01
N ARG A 72 -11.28 -1.80 9.24
CA ARG A 72 -10.34 -2.81 9.76
C ARG A 72 -10.36 -4.09 8.93
N SER A 73 -11.56 -4.53 8.51
CA SER A 73 -11.71 -5.71 7.67
C SER A 73 -11.03 -5.54 6.31
N GLN A 74 -11.16 -4.36 5.68
CA GLN A 74 -10.48 -4.05 4.41
C GLN A 74 -8.96 -4.08 4.54
N HIS A 75 -8.41 -3.51 5.62
CA HIS A 75 -6.98 -3.56 5.89
C HIS A 75 -6.48 -4.97 6.16
N GLN A 76 -7.25 -5.77 6.92
CA GLN A 76 -6.95 -7.18 7.17
C GLN A 76 -6.91 -7.98 5.87
N LEU A 77 -7.94 -7.88 5.02
CA LEU A 77 -7.97 -8.58 3.73
C LEU A 77 -6.81 -8.18 2.81
N THR A 78 -6.47 -6.89 2.77
CA THR A 78 -5.31 -6.40 2.02
C THR A 78 -4.01 -6.99 2.57
N ALA A 79 -3.86 -7.08 3.89
CA ALA A 79 -2.69 -7.69 4.52
C ALA A 79 -2.59 -9.20 4.21
N GLU A 80 -3.70 -9.93 4.23
CA GLU A 80 -3.76 -11.35 3.86
C GLU A 80 -3.37 -11.56 2.38
N LEU A 81 -3.85 -10.70 1.47
CA LEU A 81 -3.46 -10.73 0.05
C LEU A 81 -1.95 -10.46 -0.15
N ARG A 82 -1.37 -9.56 0.65
CA ARG A 82 0.09 -9.33 0.63
C ARG A 82 0.87 -10.59 0.99
N LEU A 83 0.36 -11.42 1.91
CA LEU A 83 1.00 -12.71 2.23
C LEU A 83 0.94 -13.68 1.05
N ILE A 84 -0.20 -13.76 0.33
CA ILE A 84 -0.32 -14.60 -0.87
C ILE A 84 0.66 -14.14 -1.97
N LEU A 85 0.73 -12.83 -2.22
CA LEU A 85 1.67 -12.28 -3.20
C LEU A 85 3.14 -12.49 -2.82
N ALA A 86 3.49 -12.50 -1.54
CA ALA A 86 4.84 -12.76 -1.06
C ALA A 86 5.28 -14.21 -1.33
N GLU A 87 4.36 -15.18 -1.36
CA GLU A 87 4.61 -16.57 -1.75
C GLU A 87 4.55 -16.77 -3.28
N GLN A 88 4.47 -15.69 -4.07
CA GLN A 88 4.42 -15.69 -5.54
C GLN A 88 3.24 -16.50 -6.13
N VAL A 89 2.15 -16.65 -5.36
CA VAL A 89 0.92 -17.29 -5.85
C VAL A 89 0.18 -16.30 -6.74
N SER A 90 -0.11 -16.72 -7.97
CA SER A 90 -0.89 -15.94 -8.92
C SER A 90 -2.37 -16.24 -8.78
N ILE A 91 -3.19 -15.21 -8.70
CA ILE A 91 -4.64 -15.32 -8.78
C ILE A 91 -5.06 -14.84 -10.18
N PRO A 92 -5.65 -15.68 -11.01
CA PRO A 92 -6.03 -15.32 -12.39
C PRO A 92 -7.28 -14.42 -12.36
N CYS A 93 -7.11 -13.13 -12.62
CA CYS A 93 -8.22 -12.16 -12.71
C CYS A 93 -8.25 -11.42 -14.06
N GLY A 94 -7.33 -11.71 -14.99
CA GLY A 94 -7.20 -10.97 -16.24
C GLY A 94 -8.39 -11.08 -17.19
N GLY A 95 -9.15 -12.15 -17.10
CA GLY A 95 -10.36 -12.40 -17.89
C GLY A 95 -11.68 -12.08 -17.18
N LEU A 96 -11.62 -11.49 -16.00
CA LEU A 96 -12.79 -11.19 -15.19
C LEU A 96 -13.65 -10.10 -15.81
N PHE A 97 -14.95 -10.38 -15.92
CA PHE A 97 -15.97 -9.47 -16.44
C PHE A 97 -17.24 -9.52 -15.58
N ASP A 98 -18.16 -8.58 -15.78
CA ASP A 98 -19.48 -8.60 -15.14
C ASP A 98 -20.44 -9.51 -15.91
N PRO A 99 -20.84 -10.66 -15.34
CA PRO A 99 -21.72 -11.62 -16.01
C PRO A 99 -23.22 -11.23 -15.92
N THR A 100 -23.60 -10.13 -15.29
CA THR A 100 -25.00 -9.80 -14.97
C THR A 100 -25.89 -9.79 -16.19
N GLN A 101 -25.45 -9.21 -17.30
CA GLN A 101 -26.22 -9.15 -18.54
C GLN A 101 -26.36 -10.54 -19.19
N LEU A 102 -25.28 -11.33 -19.21
CA LEU A 102 -25.33 -12.69 -19.77
C LEU A 102 -26.20 -13.61 -18.90
N ALA A 103 -26.08 -13.48 -17.58
CA ALA A 103 -26.93 -14.20 -16.64
C ALA A 103 -28.42 -13.87 -16.80
N ALA A 104 -28.75 -12.58 -17.01
CA ALA A 104 -30.11 -12.15 -17.29
C ALA A 104 -30.62 -12.70 -18.65
N LYS A 105 -29.80 -12.59 -19.71
CA LYS A 105 -30.12 -13.19 -21.04
C LYS A 105 -30.36 -14.68 -20.94
N ALA A 106 -29.57 -15.39 -20.12
CA ALA A 106 -29.70 -16.83 -19.94
C ALA A 106 -30.97 -17.29 -19.20
N GLN A 107 -31.65 -16.38 -18.52
CA GLN A 107 -32.95 -16.64 -17.89
C GLN A 107 -34.14 -16.52 -18.85
N ILE A 108 -33.93 -15.96 -20.06
CA ILE A 108 -34.98 -15.80 -21.06
C ILE A 108 -35.22 -17.15 -21.75
N PRO A 109 -36.46 -17.71 -21.74
CA PRO A 109 -36.73 -18.97 -22.38
C PRO A 109 -36.45 -18.92 -23.89
N GLY A 110 -35.66 -19.90 -24.39
CA GLY A 110 -35.29 -19.99 -25.80
C GLY A 110 -34.12 -19.06 -26.23
N ALA A 111 -33.58 -18.26 -25.34
CA ALA A 111 -32.37 -17.47 -25.64
C ALA A 111 -31.16 -18.41 -25.85
N ALA A 112 -30.30 -18.01 -26.77
CA ALA A 112 -29.01 -18.61 -27.01
C ALA A 112 -27.89 -17.61 -26.79
N LEU A 113 -26.90 -17.99 -26.00
CA LEU A 113 -25.63 -17.28 -25.84
C LEU A 113 -24.70 -17.75 -26.97
N GLU A 114 -23.79 -16.84 -27.36
CA GLU A 114 -22.78 -17.17 -28.37
C GLU A 114 -21.67 -18.04 -27.77
N ALA A 115 -20.91 -18.70 -28.62
CA ALA A 115 -19.79 -19.54 -28.20
C ALA A 115 -18.76 -18.75 -27.35
N SER A 116 -18.45 -17.53 -27.77
CA SER A 116 -17.53 -16.63 -27.08
C SER A 116 -18.03 -16.20 -25.67
N GLU A 117 -19.36 -15.96 -25.56
CA GLU A 117 -20.03 -15.63 -24.30
C GLU A 117 -19.99 -16.83 -23.34
N LEU A 118 -20.29 -18.04 -23.84
CA LEU A 118 -20.23 -19.28 -23.05
C LEU A 118 -18.80 -19.61 -22.60
N GLN A 119 -17.80 -19.44 -23.47
CA GLN A 119 -16.39 -19.60 -23.10
C GLN A 119 -15.93 -18.59 -22.03
N ALA A 120 -16.41 -17.34 -22.09
CA ALA A 120 -16.13 -16.34 -21.06
C ALA A 120 -16.74 -16.77 -19.72
N ILE A 121 -17.97 -17.32 -19.72
CA ILE A 121 -18.62 -17.86 -18.52
C ILE A 121 -17.84 -19.06 -17.96
N ALA A 122 -17.37 -19.97 -18.80
CA ALA A 122 -16.57 -21.11 -18.36
C ALA A 122 -15.25 -20.66 -17.72
N ARG A 123 -14.56 -19.68 -18.30
CA ARG A 123 -13.35 -19.08 -17.70
C ARG A 123 -13.63 -18.46 -16.33
N LEU A 124 -14.69 -17.66 -16.22
CA LEU A 124 -15.10 -17.10 -14.93
C LEU A 124 -15.37 -18.19 -13.89
N ALA A 125 -16.09 -19.24 -14.28
CA ALA A 125 -16.41 -20.37 -13.40
C ALA A 125 -15.15 -21.10 -12.92
N ASN A 126 -14.16 -21.27 -13.81
CA ASN A 126 -12.86 -21.86 -13.47
C ASN A 126 -12.04 -20.94 -12.54
N ASP A 127 -12.03 -19.64 -12.78
CA ASP A 127 -11.32 -18.67 -11.95
C ASP A 127 -11.90 -18.65 -10.51
N VAL A 128 -13.24 -18.70 -10.40
CA VAL A 128 -13.91 -18.84 -9.08
C VAL A 128 -13.52 -20.17 -8.42
N GLY A 129 -13.52 -21.26 -9.16
CA GLY A 129 -13.10 -22.58 -8.65
C GLY A 129 -11.64 -22.62 -8.21
N ALA A 130 -10.76 -22.00 -8.98
CA ALA A 130 -9.33 -21.88 -8.65
C ALA A 130 -9.10 -21.06 -7.36
N TRP A 131 -9.84 -19.96 -7.20
CA TRP A 131 -9.84 -19.18 -5.97
C TRP A 131 -10.29 -19.98 -4.75
N GLN A 132 -11.40 -20.69 -4.86
CA GLN A 132 -11.91 -21.58 -3.79
C GLN A 132 -10.88 -22.67 -3.45
N ALA A 133 -10.28 -23.32 -4.43
CA ALA A 133 -9.27 -24.37 -4.23
C ALA A 133 -8.01 -23.83 -3.53
N LEU A 134 -7.56 -22.62 -3.88
CA LEU A 134 -6.43 -21.96 -3.21
C LEU A 134 -6.67 -21.77 -1.72
N LEU A 135 -7.88 -21.36 -1.33
CA LEU A 135 -8.20 -21.10 0.08
C LEU A 135 -8.53 -22.37 0.87
N GLN A 136 -9.04 -23.44 0.20
CA GLN A 136 -9.24 -24.74 0.82
C GLN A 136 -7.93 -25.48 1.07
N SER A 137 -6.94 -25.30 0.21
CA SER A 137 -5.64 -25.95 0.29
C SER A 137 -4.51 -24.93 0.07
N PRO A 138 -4.34 -23.97 0.98
CA PRO A 138 -3.32 -22.94 0.85
C PRO A 138 -1.91 -23.54 0.99
N PRO A 139 -0.88 -22.91 0.41
CA PRO A 139 0.51 -23.25 0.65
C PRO A 139 0.82 -23.41 2.14
N ALA A 140 1.70 -24.33 2.51
CA ALA A 140 1.96 -24.68 3.93
C ALA A 140 2.31 -23.46 4.82
N ARG A 141 2.98 -22.45 4.24
CA ARG A 141 3.34 -21.20 4.94
C ARG A 141 2.17 -20.27 5.20
N LEU A 142 1.05 -20.45 4.50
CA LEU A 142 -0.16 -19.61 4.59
C LEU A 142 -1.28 -20.26 5.42
N VAL A 143 -1.13 -21.51 5.79
CA VAL A 143 -2.13 -22.24 6.61
C VAL A 143 -2.43 -21.47 7.90
N GLY A 144 -3.71 -21.18 8.13
CA GLY A 144 -4.20 -20.44 9.31
C GLY A 144 -3.92 -18.92 9.29
N LYS A 145 -3.34 -18.37 8.21
CA LYS A 145 -3.01 -16.94 8.11
C LYS A 145 -3.96 -16.14 7.22
N LEU A 146 -4.98 -16.77 6.65
CA LEU A 146 -5.92 -16.19 5.69
C LEU A 146 -7.38 -16.28 6.19
N PRO A 147 -7.69 -15.93 7.46
CA PRO A 147 -9.02 -16.15 8.01
C PRO A 147 -10.10 -15.29 7.33
N GLY A 148 -9.78 -14.04 6.94
CA GLY A 148 -10.70 -13.14 6.25
C GLY A 148 -11.02 -13.60 4.84
N LEU A 149 -9.98 -13.93 4.05
CA LEU A 149 -10.14 -14.43 2.68
C LEU A 149 -10.86 -15.79 2.65
N SER A 150 -10.58 -16.67 3.62
CA SER A 150 -11.27 -17.94 3.75
C SER A 150 -12.77 -17.74 4.02
N GLY A 151 -13.11 -16.72 4.82
CA GLY A 151 -14.49 -16.30 5.02
C GLY A 151 -15.18 -15.87 3.74
N LEU A 152 -14.55 -15.01 2.92
CA LEU A 152 -15.08 -14.61 1.61
C LEU A 152 -15.33 -15.80 0.68
N SER A 153 -14.45 -16.80 0.69
CA SER A 153 -14.63 -18.02 -0.12
C SER A 153 -15.79 -18.88 0.39
N SER A 154 -15.99 -18.95 1.70
CA SER A 154 -17.09 -19.73 2.30
C SER A 154 -18.48 -19.15 2.01
N ALA A 155 -18.57 -17.86 1.66
CA ALA A 155 -19.81 -17.24 1.19
C ALA A 155 -20.25 -17.76 -0.18
N LEU A 156 -19.33 -18.29 -0.99
CA LEU A 156 -19.62 -18.90 -2.29
C LEU A 156 -20.10 -20.34 -2.12
N THR A 157 -21.40 -20.54 -1.94
CA THR A 157 -22.00 -21.85 -1.68
C THR A 157 -22.18 -22.70 -2.93
N THR A 158 -22.25 -22.08 -4.12
CA THR A 158 -22.53 -22.75 -5.39
C THR A 158 -21.21 -23.14 -6.08
N SER A 159 -21.04 -24.46 -6.34
CA SER A 159 -19.92 -24.92 -7.18
C SER A 159 -20.23 -24.65 -8.65
N LEU A 160 -19.40 -23.86 -9.31
CA LEU A 160 -19.53 -23.54 -10.74
C LEU A 160 -18.76 -24.52 -11.65
N ARG A 161 -18.00 -25.44 -11.06
CA ARG A 161 -17.17 -26.40 -11.79
C ARG A 161 -17.94 -27.27 -12.78
N PRO A 162 -19.14 -27.83 -12.44
CA PRO A 162 -19.88 -28.66 -13.39
C PRO A 162 -20.34 -27.88 -14.63
N LEU A 163 -20.63 -26.57 -14.47
CA LEU A 163 -20.97 -25.69 -15.59
C LEU A 163 -19.76 -25.49 -16.52
N ALA A 164 -18.59 -25.16 -15.96
CA ALA A 164 -17.36 -24.98 -16.73
C ALA A 164 -17.00 -26.24 -17.50
N GLU A 165 -16.96 -27.40 -16.83
CA GLU A 165 -16.67 -28.71 -17.46
C GLU A 165 -17.64 -29.06 -18.59
N THR A 166 -18.93 -28.70 -18.44
CA THR A 166 -19.93 -28.97 -19.49
C THR A 166 -19.69 -28.08 -20.72
N ILE A 167 -19.42 -26.79 -20.50
CA ILE A 167 -19.16 -25.85 -21.61
C ILE A 167 -17.86 -26.23 -22.32
N GLU A 168 -16.77 -26.48 -21.59
CA GLU A 168 -15.46 -26.84 -22.18
C GLU A 168 -15.47 -28.18 -22.93
N ARG A 169 -16.26 -29.13 -22.47
CA ARG A 169 -16.44 -30.39 -23.20
C ARG A 169 -17.23 -30.20 -24.49
N THR A 170 -18.13 -29.23 -24.57
CA THR A 170 -19.05 -28.98 -25.66
C THR A 170 -18.48 -28.02 -26.69
N ILE A 171 -17.77 -26.95 -26.22
CA ILE A 171 -17.21 -25.91 -27.08
C ILE A 171 -15.69 -25.98 -27.06
N GLN A 172 -15.08 -26.08 -28.25
CA GLN A 172 -13.61 -26.08 -28.40
C GLN A 172 -13.01 -24.68 -28.20
N PRO A 173 -11.70 -24.57 -28.00
CA PRO A 173 -11.03 -23.28 -27.81
C PRO A 173 -11.19 -22.29 -28.97
N ASP A 174 -11.38 -22.78 -30.19
CA ASP A 174 -11.64 -22.00 -31.42
C ASP A 174 -13.09 -21.49 -31.52
N GLY A 175 -13.97 -21.85 -30.60
CA GLY A 175 -15.40 -21.52 -30.59
C GLY A 175 -16.29 -22.48 -31.36
N SER A 176 -15.74 -23.49 -32.01
CA SER A 176 -16.51 -24.55 -32.69
C SER A 176 -17.08 -25.53 -31.63
N LEU A 177 -18.20 -26.20 -32.02
CA LEU A 177 -18.71 -27.29 -31.20
C LEU A 177 -17.93 -28.58 -31.47
N ALA A 178 -17.60 -29.28 -30.39
CA ALA A 178 -17.00 -30.62 -30.49
C ALA A 178 -17.93 -31.57 -31.23
N ASP A 179 -17.39 -32.49 -32.03
CA ASP A 179 -18.18 -33.44 -32.78
C ASP A 179 -19.05 -34.34 -31.93
N ASN A 180 -18.65 -34.56 -30.70
CA ASN A 180 -19.38 -35.33 -29.68
C ASN A 180 -20.20 -34.45 -28.74
N ALA A 181 -20.43 -33.18 -29.08
CA ALA A 181 -21.23 -32.26 -28.27
C ALA A 181 -22.68 -32.79 -28.08
N SER A 182 -23.23 -33.43 -29.08
CA SER A 182 -24.42 -34.25 -28.95
C SER A 182 -24.35 -35.48 -29.84
N PRO A 183 -25.08 -36.57 -29.52
CA PRO A 183 -25.16 -37.74 -30.39
C PRO A 183 -25.71 -37.39 -31.78
N GLU A 184 -26.66 -36.44 -31.83
CA GLU A 184 -27.27 -35.99 -33.06
C GLU A 184 -26.35 -35.20 -33.96
N LEU A 185 -25.57 -34.27 -33.39
CA LEU A 185 -24.55 -33.51 -34.15
C LEU A 185 -23.50 -34.45 -34.74
N CYS A 186 -23.06 -35.44 -33.96
CA CYS A 186 -22.12 -36.47 -34.44
C CYS A 186 -22.68 -37.28 -35.58
N ARG A 187 -24.00 -37.64 -35.56
CA ARG A 187 -24.68 -38.31 -36.62
C ARG A 187 -24.71 -37.44 -37.89
N ILE A 188 -25.16 -36.21 -37.79
CA ILE A 188 -25.31 -35.26 -38.89
C ILE A 188 -23.96 -35.01 -39.57
N ARG A 189 -22.90 -34.73 -38.85
CA ARG A 189 -21.55 -34.47 -39.37
C ARG A 189 -21.00 -35.68 -40.12
N ARG A 190 -21.17 -36.89 -39.59
CA ARG A 190 -20.79 -38.14 -40.33
C ARG A 190 -21.57 -38.31 -41.59
N GLU A 191 -22.85 -37.97 -41.58
CA GLU A 191 -23.71 -38.07 -42.76
C GLU A 191 -23.35 -37.02 -43.82
N GLN A 192 -23.01 -35.80 -43.40
CA GLN A 192 -22.45 -34.75 -44.26
C GLN A 192 -21.13 -35.20 -44.93
N GLU A 193 -20.18 -35.73 -44.16
CA GLU A 193 -18.94 -36.26 -44.73
C GLU A 193 -19.17 -37.38 -45.75
N ARG A 194 -20.10 -38.28 -45.45
CA ARG A 194 -20.48 -39.33 -46.38
C ARG A 194 -21.08 -38.75 -47.63
N GLN A 195 -21.97 -37.79 -47.49
CA GLN A 195 -22.67 -37.16 -48.62
C GLN A 195 -21.71 -36.38 -49.52
N GLN A 196 -20.77 -35.63 -48.90
CA GLN A 196 -19.70 -34.91 -49.60
C GLN A 196 -18.86 -35.86 -50.48
N ARG A 197 -18.46 -37.02 -49.91
CA ARG A 197 -17.69 -38.01 -50.64
C ARG A 197 -18.49 -38.59 -51.87
N LEU A 198 -19.79 -38.84 -51.66
CA LEU A 198 -20.65 -39.29 -52.73
C LEU A 198 -20.77 -38.27 -53.88
N ILE A 199 -20.95 -36.98 -53.51
CA ILE A 199 -21.00 -35.88 -54.47
C ILE A 199 -19.67 -35.75 -55.23
N GLU A 200 -18.54 -35.78 -54.51
CA GLU A 200 -17.23 -35.71 -55.13
C GLU A 200 -16.98 -36.85 -56.09
N GLU A 201 -17.33 -38.07 -55.71
CA GLU A 201 -17.22 -39.26 -56.62
C GLU A 201 -18.05 -39.08 -57.87
N SER A 202 -19.33 -38.67 -57.77
CA SER A 202 -20.22 -38.38 -58.85
C SER A 202 -19.72 -37.28 -59.78
N LEU A 203 -19.23 -36.16 -59.17
CA LEU A 203 -18.66 -35.03 -59.91
C LEU A 203 -17.34 -35.38 -60.62
N ARG A 204 -16.46 -36.15 -59.95
CA ARG A 204 -15.24 -36.70 -60.65
C ARG A 204 -15.56 -37.63 -61.80
N ALA A 205 -16.64 -38.40 -61.69
CA ALA A 205 -17.13 -39.24 -62.83
C ALA A 205 -17.67 -38.34 -63.92
N ALA A 206 -18.45 -37.30 -63.62
CA ALA A 206 -18.93 -36.34 -64.62
C ALA A 206 -17.78 -35.57 -65.29
N LEU A 207 -16.80 -35.06 -64.49
CA LEU A 207 -15.62 -34.39 -65.01
C LEU A 207 -14.85 -35.24 -65.99
N ARG A 208 -14.57 -36.49 -65.63
CA ARG A 208 -13.89 -37.42 -66.55
C ARG A 208 -14.58 -37.60 -67.93
N LYS A 209 -15.92 -37.61 -67.97
CA LYS A 209 -16.71 -37.64 -69.21
C LYS A 209 -16.56 -36.33 -69.98
N LEU A 210 -16.54 -35.17 -69.27
CA LEU A 210 -16.48 -33.85 -69.88
C LEU A 210 -15.05 -33.39 -70.26
N SER A 211 -14.04 -33.86 -69.60
CA SER A 211 -12.63 -33.62 -69.96
C SER A 211 -12.31 -34.32 -71.34
N SER A 212 -12.89 -35.50 -71.59
CA SER A 212 -12.74 -36.17 -72.90
C SER A 212 -13.34 -35.37 -74.07
N ASP A 213 -14.33 -34.53 -73.76
CA ASP A 213 -15.02 -33.68 -74.73
C ASP A 213 -14.47 -32.27 -74.82
N GLY A 214 -13.40 -31.89 -74.01
CA GLY A 214 -12.76 -30.57 -73.96
C GLY A 214 -13.65 -29.50 -73.35
N ALA A 215 -14.66 -29.88 -72.60
CA ALA A 215 -15.70 -28.97 -72.02
C ALA A 215 -15.30 -28.33 -70.73
N THR A 216 -14.32 -28.88 -70.01
CA THR A 216 -13.79 -28.31 -68.76
C THR A 216 -12.49 -27.59 -69.00
N GLN A 217 -12.23 -26.48 -68.21
CA GLN A 217 -11.01 -25.69 -68.27
C GLN A 217 -9.98 -26.22 -67.26
N GLU A 218 -10.48 -26.75 -66.12
CA GLU A 218 -9.76 -27.35 -65.01
C GLU A 218 -10.56 -28.54 -64.46
N ASP A 219 -9.85 -29.56 -63.98
CA ASP A 219 -10.50 -30.71 -63.30
C ASP A 219 -10.67 -30.45 -61.85
N LEU A 220 -11.28 -29.28 -61.50
CA LEU A 220 -11.49 -28.83 -60.18
C LEU A 220 -12.97 -28.88 -59.79
N ILE A 221 -13.26 -29.40 -58.60
CA ILE A 221 -14.58 -29.31 -57.94
C ILE A 221 -14.56 -28.12 -57.07
N THR A 222 -15.56 -27.27 -57.12
CA THR A 222 -15.67 -26.05 -56.26
C THR A 222 -17.03 -25.98 -55.59
N ILE A 223 -17.17 -25.13 -54.57
CA ILE A 223 -18.43 -24.91 -53.85
C ILE A 223 -18.97 -23.54 -54.21
N ARG A 224 -20.27 -23.45 -54.52
CA ARG A 224 -21.01 -22.20 -54.74
C ARG A 224 -22.37 -22.31 -54.09
N GLY A 225 -22.68 -21.40 -53.15
CA GLY A 225 -23.96 -21.41 -52.44
C GLY A 225 -24.25 -22.75 -51.77
N ASP A 226 -23.27 -23.28 -51.01
CA ASP A 226 -23.31 -24.54 -50.27
C ASP A 226 -23.52 -25.80 -51.15
N ARG A 227 -23.28 -25.67 -52.48
CA ARG A 227 -23.40 -26.77 -53.45
C ARG A 227 -22.08 -27.03 -54.13
N PHE A 228 -21.78 -28.27 -54.33
CA PHE A 228 -20.63 -28.71 -55.10
C PHE A 228 -20.95 -28.60 -56.60
N VAL A 229 -20.10 -27.89 -57.32
CA VAL A 229 -20.28 -27.55 -58.74
C VAL A 229 -18.98 -27.79 -59.51
N ILE A 230 -19.08 -27.92 -60.82
CA ILE A 230 -17.93 -28.01 -61.71
C ILE A 230 -17.78 -26.75 -62.57
N PRO A 231 -16.56 -26.22 -62.75
CA PRO A 231 -16.32 -25.12 -63.67
C PRO A 231 -16.33 -25.57 -65.13
N VAL A 232 -17.24 -25.05 -65.93
CA VAL A 232 -17.44 -25.36 -67.32
C VAL A 232 -17.28 -24.12 -68.19
N ARG A 233 -16.70 -24.23 -69.40
CA ARG A 233 -16.61 -23.08 -70.34
C ARG A 233 -18.02 -22.62 -70.74
N ALA A 234 -18.21 -21.26 -70.64
CA ALA A 234 -19.52 -20.67 -70.90
C ALA A 234 -20.15 -21.06 -72.28
N GLU A 235 -19.31 -21.29 -73.28
CA GLU A 235 -19.68 -21.66 -74.61
C GLU A 235 -20.31 -23.08 -74.67
N LEU A 236 -19.88 -23.98 -73.80
CA LEU A 236 -20.30 -25.36 -73.74
C LEU A 236 -21.38 -25.68 -72.72
N LYS A 237 -21.84 -24.65 -71.96
CA LYS A 237 -22.88 -24.80 -70.91
C LYS A 237 -24.17 -25.48 -71.40
N ARG A 238 -24.53 -25.36 -72.71
CA ARG A 238 -25.75 -25.95 -73.27
C ARG A 238 -25.63 -27.42 -73.58
N ARG A 239 -24.38 -27.98 -73.58
CA ARG A 239 -24.12 -29.41 -73.85
C ARG A 239 -24.24 -30.29 -72.64
N ILE A 240 -24.24 -29.67 -71.46
CA ILE A 240 -24.28 -30.36 -70.17
C ILE A 240 -25.62 -30.12 -69.54
N SER A 241 -26.35 -31.19 -69.22
CA SER A 241 -27.59 -31.06 -68.44
C SER A 241 -27.32 -30.78 -67.03
N GLY A 242 -27.63 -29.53 -66.54
CA GLY A 242 -27.38 -29.11 -65.23
C GLY A 242 -27.86 -27.68 -64.93
N VAL A 243 -27.73 -27.21 -63.64
CA VAL A 243 -28.13 -25.91 -63.19
C VAL A 243 -26.87 -25.01 -63.01
N VAL A 244 -26.91 -23.77 -63.47
CA VAL A 244 -25.84 -22.83 -63.39
C VAL A 244 -26.01 -21.98 -62.06
N HIS A 245 -25.02 -22.08 -61.16
CA HIS A 245 -25.00 -21.40 -59.89
C HIS A 245 -24.12 -20.13 -59.88
N GLY A 246 -23.68 -19.68 -61.03
CA GLY A 246 -22.90 -18.45 -61.19
C GLY A 246 -21.90 -18.54 -62.34
N ALA A 247 -21.21 -17.41 -62.57
CA ALA A 247 -20.14 -17.34 -63.56
C ALA A 247 -18.91 -16.68 -62.95
N SER A 248 -17.74 -16.90 -63.54
CA SER A 248 -16.49 -16.21 -63.18
C SER A 248 -16.61 -14.72 -63.50
N SER A 249 -15.76 -13.89 -62.89
CA SER A 249 -15.73 -12.43 -63.09
C SER A 249 -15.51 -12.04 -64.57
N SER A 250 -14.86 -12.90 -65.35
CA SER A 250 -14.64 -12.72 -66.78
C SER A 250 -15.78 -13.24 -67.64
N GLY A 251 -16.77 -13.95 -67.08
CA GLY A 251 -17.86 -14.59 -67.76
C GLY A 251 -17.48 -15.79 -68.61
N GLN A 252 -16.20 -16.18 -68.65
CA GLN A 252 -15.72 -17.29 -69.50
C GLN A 252 -15.98 -18.68 -68.91
N THR A 253 -16.15 -18.77 -67.59
CA THR A 253 -16.41 -20.00 -66.87
C THR A 253 -17.75 -19.88 -66.15
N VAL A 254 -18.60 -20.85 -66.22
CA VAL A 254 -19.81 -21.01 -65.46
C VAL A 254 -19.68 -22.13 -64.48
N TYR A 255 -20.23 -21.97 -63.31
CA TYR A 255 -20.29 -23.01 -62.29
C TYR A 255 -21.57 -23.75 -62.40
N LEU A 256 -21.44 -25.02 -62.80
CA LEU A 256 -22.57 -25.87 -63.17
C LEU A 256 -22.72 -27.03 -62.22
N GLU A 257 -23.92 -27.26 -61.72
CA GLU A 257 -24.35 -28.43 -60.97
C GLU A 257 -24.97 -29.44 -61.97
N PRO A 258 -24.37 -30.63 -62.21
CA PRO A 258 -24.95 -31.63 -63.06
C PRO A 258 -26.26 -32.16 -62.48
N LEU A 259 -27.24 -32.50 -63.33
CA LEU A 259 -28.53 -33.08 -62.95
C LEU A 259 -28.38 -34.30 -62.04
N GLU A 260 -27.35 -35.12 -62.29
CA GLU A 260 -27.02 -36.35 -61.55
C GLU A 260 -26.66 -36.07 -60.07
N THR A 261 -26.21 -34.83 -59.71
CA THR A 261 -25.78 -34.50 -58.41
C THR A 261 -26.72 -33.56 -57.64
N ILE A 262 -27.82 -33.12 -58.28
CA ILE A 262 -28.79 -32.18 -57.66
C ILE A 262 -29.42 -32.76 -56.40
N GLU A 263 -29.87 -34.00 -56.44
CA GLU A 263 -30.47 -34.62 -55.23
C GLU A 263 -29.48 -34.82 -54.14
N GLN A 264 -28.21 -35.16 -54.46
CA GLN A 264 -27.13 -35.30 -53.50
C GLN A 264 -26.75 -33.97 -52.88
N ASN A 265 -26.65 -32.88 -53.63
CA ASN A 265 -26.42 -31.52 -53.13
C ASN A 265 -27.60 -31.02 -52.28
N ASN A 266 -28.87 -31.31 -52.70
CA ASN A 266 -30.05 -30.96 -51.90
C ASN A 266 -30.02 -31.65 -50.53
N GLU A 267 -29.62 -32.93 -50.49
CA GLU A 267 -29.48 -33.67 -49.25
C GLU A 267 -28.36 -33.08 -48.38
N LEU A 268 -27.23 -32.66 -48.97
CA LEU A 268 -26.16 -32.00 -48.25
C LEU A 268 -26.62 -30.66 -47.66
N VAL A 269 -27.34 -29.83 -48.43
CA VAL A 269 -27.92 -28.57 -47.95
C VAL A 269 -28.89 -28.83 -46.77
N ARG A 270 -29.76 -29.87 -46.92
CA ARG A 270 -30.65 -30.28 -45.83
C ARG A 270 -29.88 -30.66 -44.55
N LEU A 271 -28.80 -31.42 -44.69
CA LEU A 271 -27.95 -31.81 -43.57
C LEU A 271 -27.21 -30.60 -42.93
N ILE A 272 -26.83 -29.59 -43.71
CA ILE A 272 -26.24 -28.33 -43.21
C ILE A 272 -27.29 -27.56 -42.42
N GLU A 273 -28.53 -27.47 -42.90
CA GLU A 273 -29.63 -26.82 -42.17
C GLU A 273 -29.95 -27.57 -40.88
N GLU A 274 -29.95 -28.92 -40.88
CA GLU A 274 -30.09 -29.73 -39.67
C GLU A 274 -28.96 -29.49 -38.65
N GLU A 275 -27.71 -29.38 -39.14
CA GLU A 275 -26.57 -29.06 -38.30
C GLU A 275 -26.74 -27.71 -37.62
N GLN A 276 -27.13 -26.67 -38.36
CA GLN A 276 -27.36 -25.35 -37.81
C GLN A 276 -28.48 -25.35 -36.75
N ALA A 277 -29.56 -26.07 -37.02
CA ALA A 277 -30.65 -26.24 -36.06
C ALA A 277 -30.20 -26.97 -34.78
N GLU A 278 -29.38 -28.02 -34.91
CA GLU A 278 -28.85 -28.77 -33.77
C GLU A 278 -27.82 -27.93 -32.99
N ILE A 279 -26.94 -27.19 -33.65
CA ILE A 279 -26.02 -26.22 -33.04
C ILE A 279 -26.80 -25.21 -32.21
N HIS A 280 -27.85 -24.64 -32.80
CA HIS A 280 -28.70 -23.70 -32.06
C HIS A 280 -29.35 -24.36 -30.85
N ARG A 281 -29.85 -25.56 -30.97
CA ARG A 281 -30.46 -26.34 -29.87
C ARG A 281 -29.44 -26.57 -28.72
N ILE A 282 -28.20 -26.90 -29.08
CA ILE A 282 -27.12 -27.10 -28.11
C ILE A 282 -26.85 -25.78 -27.37
N PHE A 283 -26.72 -24.64 -28.07
CA PHE A 283 -26.49 -23.34 -27.45
C PHE A 283 -27.65 -22.92 -26.50
N VAL A 284 -28.90 -23.17 -26.93
CA VAL A 284 -30.07 -22.93 -26.03
C VAL A 284 -30.00 -23.81 -24.79
N ALA A 285 -29.61 -25.08 -24.93
CA ALA A 285 -29.46 -25.98 -23.76
C ALA A 285 -28.35 -25.56 -22.80
N LEU A 286 -27.18 -25.15 -23.31
CA LEU A 286 -26.08 -24.60 -22.51
C LEU A 286 -26.48 -23.27 -21.84
N THR A 287 -27.16 -22.40 -22.59
CA THR A 287 -27.66 -21.13 -22.06
C THR A 287 -28.63 -21.34 -20.90
N ARG A 288 -29.52 -22.29 -21.02
CA ARG A 288 -30.42 -22.69 -19.93
C ARG A 288 -29.67 -23.17 -18.69
N GLN A 289 -28.59 -23.94 -18.88
CA GLN A 289 -27.73 -24.34 -17.77
C GLN A 289 -27.08 -23.11 -17.10
N VAL A 290 -26.51 -22.17 -17.89
CA VAL A 290 -26.00 -20.91 -17.35
C VAL A 290 -27.05 -20.20 -16.51
N GLY A 291 -28.29 -20.14 -16.95
CA GLY A 291 -29.42 -19.57 -16.21
C GLY A 291 -29.64 -20.22 -14.84
N THR A 292 -29.40 -21.54 -14.67
CA THR A 292 -29.50 -22.21 -13.36
C THR A 292 -28.38 -21.81 -12.40
N TYR A 293 -27.22 -21.39 -12.93
CA TYR A 293 -26.05 -20.94 -12.14
C TYR A 293 -25.93 -19.41 -12.06
N ALA A 294 -26.92 -18.65 -12.57
CA ALA A 294 -26.85 -17.21 -12.72
C ALA A 294 -26.46 -16.47 -11.42
N VAL A 295 -27.09 -16.84 -10.30
CA VAL A 295 -26.78 -16.24 -8.99
C VAL A 295 -25.34 -16.52 -8.58
N GLY A 296 -24.90 -17.78 -8.65
CA GLY A 296 -23.54 -18.16 -8.27
C GLY A 296 -22.46 -17.52 -9.17
N LEU A 297 -22.76 -17.30 -10.47
CA LEU A 297 -21.87 -16.59 -11.39
C LEU A 297 -21.73 -15.11 -11.01
N VAL A 298 -22.82 -14.43 -10.67
CA VAL A 298 -22.79 -13.01 -10.28
C VAL A 298 -22.09 -12.86 -8.92
N GLU A 299 -22.38 -13.71 -7.95
CA GLU A 299 -21.71 -13.71 -6.64
C GLU A 299 -20.22 -14.01 -6.79
N GLY A 300 -19.85 -15.02 -7.58
CA GLY A 300 -18.47 -15.37 -7.86
C GLY A 300 -17.70 -14.23 -8.52
N ALA A 301 -18.31 -13.55 -9.49
CA ALA A 301 -17.71 -12.38 -10.14
C ALA A 301 -17.51 -11.21 -9.16
N ARG A 302 -18.48 -10.96 -8.26
CA ARG A 302 -18.35 -9.91 -7.23
C ARG A 302 -17.19 -10.22 -6.26
N VAL A 303 -17.09 -11.46 -5.80
CA VAL A 303 -15.98 -11.89 -4.93
C VAL A 303 -14.64 -11.71 -5.64
N LEU A 304 -14.52 -12.17 -6.89
CA LEU A 304 -13.27 -12.02 -7.65
C LEU A 304 -12.95 -10.56 -7.98
N ALA A 305 -13.95 -9.70 -8.19
CA ALA A 305 -13.77 -8.26 -8.37
C ALA A 305 -13.17 -7.61 -7.11
N LEU A 306 -13.70 -7.97 -5.93
CA LEU A 306 -13.11 -7.56 -4.66
C LEU A 306 -11.68 -8.09 -4.50
N VAL A 307 -11.45 -9.36 -4.79
CA VAL A 307 -10.11 -9.99 -4.72
C VAL A 307 -9.12 -9.28 -5.65
N ASP A 308 -9.49 -8.94 -6.88
CA ASP A 308 -8.64 -8.19 -7.81
C ASP A 308 -8.37 -6.77 -7.32
N SER A 309 -9.38 -6.10 -6.75
CA SER A 309 -9.21 -4.80 -6.08
C SER A 309 -8.23 -4.89 -4.91
N LEU A 310 -8.37 -5.89 -4.03
CA LEU A 310 -7.47 -6.14 -2.92
C LEU A 310 -6.04 -6.49 -3.40
N GLN A 311 -5.94 -7.24 -4.50
CA GLN A 311 -4.66 -7.58 -5.13
C GLN A 311 -3.95 -6.33 -5.67
N ALA A 312 -4.71 -5.40 -6.27
CA ALA A 312 -4.18 -4.11 -6.71
C ALA A 312 -3.67 -3.28 -5.54
N ARG A 313 -4.42 -3.20 -4.44
CA ARG A 313 -3.99 -2.53 -3.20
C ARG A 313 -2.73 -3.17 -2.62
N ALA A 314 -2.64 -4.50 -2.63
CA ALA A 314 -1.49 -5.24 -2.13
C ALA A 314 -0.23 -5.02 -3.01
N ARG A 315 -0.39 -4.96 -4.34
CA ARG A 315 0.70 -4.60 -5.28
C ARG A 315 1.14 -3.15 -5.10
N PHE A 316 0.20 -2.22 -5.01
CA PHE A 316 0.50 -0.83 -4.67
C PHE A 316 1.25 -0.73 -3.34
N ALA A 317 0.79 -1.46 -2.30
CA ALA A 317 1.45 -1.49 -1.00
C ALA A 317 2.89 -1.98 -1.06
N ARG A 318 3.18 -2.95 -1.90
CA ARG A 318 4.55 -3.43 -2.12
C ARG A 318 5.40 -2.39 -2.83
N ASP A 319 4.89 -1.82 -3.92
CA ASP A 319 5.65 -0.93 -4.78
C ASP A 319 5.90 0.45 -4.16
N TYR A 320 5.01 0.90 -3.27
CA TYR A 320 5.11 2.16 -2.52
C TYR A 320 5.51 1.95 -1.05
N GLU A 321 5.91 0.74 -0.66
CA GLU A 321 6.31 0.40 0.72
C GLU A 321 5.31 0.90 1.76
N CYS A 322 4.03 0.51 1.56
CA CYS A 322 2.95 0.94 2.42
C CYS A 322 2.79 0.08 3.67
N VAL A 323 2.22 0.70 4.70
CA VAL A 323 1.76 0.05 5.94
C VAL A 323 0.24 0.07 6.03
N ALA A 324 -0.33 -0.83 6.82
CA ALA A 324 -1.71 -0.73 7.25
C ALA A 324 -1.79 0.31 8.38
N PRO A 325 -2.65 1.35 8.29
CA PRO A 325 -2.81 2.32 9.35
C PRO A 325 -3.52 1.71 10.56
N ALA A 326 -3.20 2.19 11.75
CA ALA A 326 -4.00 1.95 12.94
C ALA A 326 -5.19 2.94 12.98
N ILE A 327 -6.36 2.48 13.40
CA ILE A 327 -7.51 3.34 13.64
C ILE A 327 -7.64 3.55 15.14
N THR A 328 -7.44 4.79 15.57
CA THR A 328 -7.43 5.20 16.99
C THR A 328 -8.16 6.53 17.14
N PRO A 329 -9.04 6.69 18.14
CA PRO A 329 -9.89 7.88 18.22
C PRO A 329 -9.15 9.18 18.56
N ASP A 330 -7.99 9.08 19.22
CA ASP A 330 -7.36 10.21 19.89
C ASP A 330 -6.00 10.62 19.31
N LEU A 331 -5.59 9.98 18.21
CA LEU A 331 -4.25 10.14 17.65
C LEU A 331 -4.27 10.23 16.12
N LEU A 332 -3.79 11.33 15.57
CA LEU A 332 -3.40 11.47 14.19
C LEU A 332 -1.87 11.43 14.13
N HIS A 333 -1.32 10.32 13.69
CA HIS A 333 0.13 10.10 13.62
C HIS A 333 0.55 9.64 12.25
N LEU A 334 1.59 10.26 11.74
CA LEU A 334 2.26 9.91 10.49
C LEU A 334 3.77 9.88 10.74
N GLU A 335 4.41 8.78 10.44
CA GLU A 335 5.86 8.66 10.49
C GLU A 335 6.42 8.34 9.09
N SER A 336 7.30 9.21 8.62
CA SER A 336 7.94 9.07 7.30
C SER A 336 6.93 8.86 6.17
N ALA A 337 5.80 9.55 6.21
CA ALA A 337 4.73 9.44 5.22
C ALA A 337 5.08 10.16 3.92
N ARG A 338 4.68 9.60 2.78
CA ARG A 338 4.96 10.15 1.45
C ARG A 338 3.67 10.37 0.68
N HIS A 339 3.60 11.46 -0.09
CA HIS A 339 2.47 11.74 -0.97
C HIS A 339 2.55 10.84 -2.22
N PRO A 340 1.60 9.91 -2.44
CA PRO A 340 1.73 8.88 -3.48
C PRO A 340 1.74 9.47 -4.91
N LEU A 341 0.97 10.51 -5.17
CA LEU A 341 0.93 11.15 -6.50
C LEU A 341 2.19 11.97 -6.78
N LEU A 342 2.74 12.64 -5.77
CA LEU A 342 4.02 13.31 -5.89
C LEU A 342 5.14 12.29 -6.16
N GLU A 343 5.15 11.19 -5.43
CA GLU A 343 6.09 10.10 -5.63
C GLU A 343 5.98 9.51 -7.05
N LYS A 344 4.75 9.24 -7.54
CA LYS A 344 4.52 8.82 -8.93
C LYS A 344 5.13 9.78 -9.94
N ARG A 345 4.89 11.08 -9.77
CA ARG A 345 5.40 12.13 -10.67
C ARG A 345 6.92 12.18 -10.70
N LEU A 346 7.54 12.08 -9.52
CA LEU A 346 9.00 12.11 -9.41
C LEU A 346 9.65 10.83 -9.94
N ARG A 347 9.04 9.66 -9.73
CA ARG A 347 9.48 8.39 -10.34
C ARG A 347 9.43 8.45 -11.87
N ALA A 348 8.39 9.06 -12.44
CA ALA A 348 8.28 9.25 -13.90
C ALA A 348 9.39 10.13 -14.47
N ASN A 349 9.96 11.02 -13.66
CA ASN A 349 11.09 11.87 -14.00
C ASN A 349 12.47 11.25 -13.69
N GLY A 350 12.54 9.93 -13.42
CA GLY A 350 13.80 9.20 -13.23
C GLY A 350 14.30 9.11 -11.78
N ALA A 351 13.56 9.64 -10.81
CA ALA A 351 13.92 9.53 -9.40
C ALA A 351 13.81 8.08 -8.90
N ARG A 352 14.72 7.69 -8.00
CA ARG A 352 14.69 6.34 -7.40
C ARG A 352 13.41 6.17 -6.54
N PRO A 353 12.79 4.99 -6.57
CA PRO A 353 11.68 4.70 -5.67
C PRO A 353 12.05 5.00 -4.21
N ASN A 354 11.08 5.54 -3.45
CA ASN A 354 11.16 5.80 -2.00
C ASN A 354 12.21 6.80 -1.51
N THR A 355 13.02 7.39 -2.41
CA THR A 355 13.98 8.46 -2.09
C THR A 355 13.62 9.79 -2.74
N ALA A 356 12.62 9.77 -3.62
CA ALA A 356 12.23 10.93 -4.42
C ALA A 356 11.47 11.99 -3.62
N VAL A 357 10.63 11.55 -2.68
CA VAL A 357 9.81 12.43 -1.82
C VAL A 357 10.42 12.50 -0.45
N VAL A 358 10.49 13.73 0.04
CA VAL A 358 10.92 13.98 1.40
C VAL A 358 9.78 13.61 2.35
N PRO A 359 9.98 12.65 3.27
CA PRO A 359 8.89 12.11 4.07
C PRO A 359 8.34 13.11 5.10
N LEU A 360 7.04 13.05 5.34
CA LEU A 360 6.33 13.79 6.36
C LEU A 360 6.25 12.98 7.66
N THR A 361 6.61 13.60 8.79
CA THR A 361 6.36 13.08 10.13
C THR A 361 5.51 14.08 10.92
N LEU A 362 4.33 13.64 11.37
CA LEU A 362 3.32 14.47 12.04
C LEU A 362 2.67 13.69 13.19
N GLU A 363 2.45 14.36 14.31
CA GLU A 363 1.66 13.82 15.42
C GLU A 363 0.77 14.90 16.03
N LEU A 364 -0.53 14.67 16.01
CA LEU A 364 -1.55 15.45 16.70
C LEU A 364 -2.31 14.53 17.65
N THR A 365 -2.66 15.04 18.81
CA THR A 365 -3.38 14.30 19.85
C THR A 365 -4.73 14.95 20.13
N ASP A 366 -5.58 14.29 20.91
CA ASP A 366 -6.85 14.86 21.37
C ASP A 366 -6.69 16.19 22.11
N GLU A 367 -5.56 16.37 22.82
CA GLU A 367 -5.23 17.62 23.52
C GLU A 367 -4.76 18.73 22.55
N ASN A 368 -4.18 18.37 21.42
CA ASN A 368 -3.62 19.30 20.43
C ASN A 368 -4.13 18.95 19.05
N ARG A 369 -5.35 19.36 18.75
CA ARG A 369 -6.05 19.04 17.49
C ARG A 369 -5.82 20.03 16.36
N GLN A 370 -5.19 21.18 16.65
CA GLN A 370 -4.96 22.22 15.65
C GLN A 370 -3.47 22.42 15.38
N LEU A 371 -3.07 22.47 14.10
CA LEU A 371 -1.71 22.74 13.65
C LEU A 371 -1.68 23.99 12.78
N ILE A 372 -0.89 24.98 13.17
CA ILE A 372 -0.61 26.18 12.37
C ILE A 372 0.75 26.02 11.70
N ILE A 373 0.75 25.90 10.38
CA ILE A 373 1.95 25.70 9.58
C ILE A 373 2.37 27.03 8.96
N SER A 374 3.55 27.52 9.31
CA SER A 374 4.08 28.79 8.80
C SER A 374 5.40 28.59 8.06
N GLY A 375 5.77 29.55 7.24
CA GLY A 375 7.00 29.50 6.42
C GLY A 375 6.75 29.92 4.97
N PRO A 376 7.75 29.85 4.09
CA PRO A 376 7.62 30.24 2.66
C PRO A 376 6.67 29.32 1.91
N ASN A 377 6.04 29.81 0.84
CA ASN A 377 5.10 29.04 0.03
C ASN A 377 5.76 27.82 -0.64
N THR A 378 7.01 27.97 -1.02
CA THR A 378 7.82 26.89 -1.58
C THR A 378 8.21 25.82 -0.56
N GLY A 379 7.98 26.02 0.75
CA GLY A 379 8.40 25.13 1.83
C GLY A 379 7.60 23.85 2.01
N GLY A 380 6.56 23.60 1.19
CA GLY A 380 5.78 22.37 1.23
C GLY A 380 4.53 22.42 2.15
N LYS A 381 4.04 23.60 2.56
CA LYS A 381 2.84 23.79 3.40
C LYS A 381 1.61 23.08 2.81
N THR A 382 1.25 23.43 1.58
CA THR A 382 0.11 22.83 0.83
C THR A 382 0.27 21.32 0.65
N VAL A 383 1.51 20.86 0.39
CA VAL A 383 1.80 19.41 0.27
C VAL A 383 1.56 18.70 1.60
N THR A 384 1.89 19.32 2.73
CA THR A 384 1.62 18.76 4.06
C THR A 384 0.13 18.58 4.30
N LEU A 385 -0.67 19.63 4.02
CA LEU A 385 -2.13 19.60 4.12
C LEU A 385 -2.72 18.47 3.28
N LYS A 386 -2.42 18.46 1.98
CA LYS A 386 -2.91 17.45 1.04
C LYS A 386 -2.46 16.04 1.40
N THR A 387 -1.19 15.87 1.79
CA THR A 387 -0.67 14.56 2.20
C THR A 387 -1.45 14.01 3.39
N THR A 388 -1.63 14.81 4.43
CA THR A 388 -2.32 14.37 5.65
C THR A 388 -3.76 13.95 5.36
N ALA A 389 -4.50 14.77 4.61
CA ALA A 389 -5.90 14.48 4.27
C ALA A 389 -6.03 13.28 3.33
N LEU A 390 -5.21 13.22 2.28
CA LEU A 390 -5.26 12.11 1.33
C LEU A 390 -4.97 10.78 2.00
N LEU A 391 -3.96 10.73 2.90
CA LEU A 391 -3.63 9.52 3.64
C LEU A 391 -4.70 9.14 4.67
N ALA A 392 -5.36 10.12 5.30
CA ALA A 392 -6.50 9.87 6.18
C ALA A 392 -7.69 9.28 5.41
N MET A 393 -8.01 9.83 4.23
CA MET A 393 -9.03 9.25 3.34
C MET A 393 -8.66 7.84 2.87
N MET A 394 -7.37 7.60 2.55
CA MET A 394 -6.87 6.25 2.23
C MET A 394 -7.11 5.28 3.38
N ALA A 395 -6.81 5.68 4.62
CA ALA A 395 -7.04 4.85 5.80
C ALA A 395 -8.51 4.42 5.90
N GLN A 396 -9.44 5.35 5.75
CA GLN A 396 -10.88 5.10 5.83
C GLN A 396 -11.47 4.38 4.60
N ALA A 397 -10.77 4.38 3.48
CA ALA A 397 -11.14 3.59 2.30
C ALA A 397 -10.51 2.18 2.28
N GLY A 398 -9.83 1.76 3.36
CA GLY A 398 -9.14 0.48 3.43
C GLY A 398 -7.93 0.38 2.49
N LEU A 399 -7.33 1.51 2.13
CA LEU A 399 -6.14 1.59 1.29
C LEU A 399 -4.87 1.65 2.14
N PRO A 400 -3.83 0.90 1.80
CA PRO A 400 -2.55 0.94 2.50
C PRO A 400 -1.84 2.27 2.28
N ILE A 401 -1.09 2.73 3.29
CA ILE A 401 -0.51 4.07 3.36
C ILE A 401 1.01 4.02 3.17
N PRO A 402 1.59 4.82 2.25
CA PRO A 402 3.04 4.93 2.06
C PRO A 402 3.69 5.69 3.22
N ALA A 403 3.96 4.99 4.32
CA ALA A 403 4.56 5.50 5.54
C ALA A 403 5.34 4.41 6.29
N ALA A 404 6.15 4.77 7.28
CA ALA A 404 6.77 3.83 8.20
C ALA A 404 5.76 3.37 9.27
N SER A 405 4.96 4.30 9.79
CA SER A 405 3.79 4.02 10.63
C SER A 405 2.73 5.10 10.43
N ALA A 406 1.46 4.76 10.65
CA ALA A 406 0.35 5.70 10.55
C ALA A 406 -0.79 5.33 11.50
N SER A 407 -1.43 6.34 12.09
CA SER A 407 -2.60 6.21 12.96
C SER A 407 -3.55 7.36 12.69
N PHE A 408 -4.85 7.06 12.60
CA PHE A 408 -5.85 8.09 12.35
C PHE A 408 -7.11 7.86 13.18
N PRO A 409 -7.77 8.95 13.64
CA PRO A 409 -9.18 8.87 14.02
C PRO A 409 -10.07 8.65 12.79
N VAL A 410 -11.29 8.21 13.01
CA VAL A 410 -12.31 8.15 11.95
C VAL A 410 -12.92 9.54 11.79
N PHE A 411 -12.84 10.09 10.59
CA PHE A 411 -13.42 11.38 10.26
C PHE A 411 -14.76 11.20 9.54
N THR A 412 -15.74 12.01 9.93
CA THR A 412 -17.06 12.09 9.28
C THR A 412 -17.07 13.10 8.14
N ALA A 413 -16.11 14.02 8.11
CA ALA A 413 -15.96 15.00 7.06
C ALA A 413 -14.48 15.34 6.77
N PHE A 414 -14.16 15.56 5.49
CA PHE A 414 -12.87 16.06 4.99
C PHE A 414 -13.11 17.39 4.28
N LEU A 415 -12.86 18.49 4.97
CA LEU A 415 -13.22 19.83 4.52
C LEU A 415 -11.97 20.62 4.15
N ALA A 416 -11.88 21.07 2.91
CA ALA A 416 -10.69 21.73 2.41
C ALA A 416 -11.00 23.11 1.80
N ASP A 417 -10.17 24.07 2.13
CA ASP A 417 -10.03 25.34 1.41
C ASP A 417 -8.58 25.45 0.94
N ILE A 418 -8.30 24.78 -0.20
CA ILE A 418 -6.95 24.62 -0.76
C ILE A 418 -6.99 24.93 -2.25
N GLY A 419 -6.11 25.82 -2.70
CA GLY A 419 -5.92 26.18 -4.10
C GLY A 419 -6.43 27.58 -4.46
N ASP A 420 -5.97 28.07 -5.61
CA ASP A 420 -6.43 29.35 -6.17
C ASP A 420 -7.84 29.16 -6.76
N ALA A 421 -8.84 29.71 -6.08
CA ALA A 421 -10.23 29.71 -6.54
C ALA A 421 -10.42 30.67 -7.74
N GLN A 422 -9.54 30.62 -8.74
CA GLN A 422 -9.68 31.35 -10.01
C GLN A 422 -10.57 30.55 -10.97
N SER A 423 -11.84 30.43 -10.65
CA SER A 423 -12.85 30.02 -11.63
C SER A 423 -13.29 31.22 -12.42
N ILE A 424 -12.92 31.27 -13.71
CA ILE A 424 -13.36 32.27 -14.67
C ILE A 424 -14.90 32.25 -14.82
N GLU A 425 -15.54 31.13 -14.49
CA GLU A 425 -16.99 30.93 -14.60
C GLU A 425 -17.80 31.58 -13.45
N ALA A 426 -17.17 31.74 -12.26
CA ALA A 426 -17.85 32.28 -11.08
C ALA A 426 -17.47 33.75 -10.87
N ALA A 427 -17.48 34.71 -11.64
CA ALA A 427 -17.33 36.18 -11.51
C ALA A 427 -17.10 36.76 -10.07
N LEU A 428 -16.67 35.92 -9.12
CA LEU A 428 -16.36 36.23 -7.72
C LEU A 428 -14.89 36.60 -7.59
N SER A 429 -14.55 37.59 -6.75
CA SER A 429 -13.17 37.79 -6.37
C SER A 429 -12.63 36.57 -5.59
N THR A 430 -11.35 36.29 -5.68
CA THR A 430 -10.69 35.21 -4.96
C THR A 430 -11.06 35.20 -3.47
N PHE A 431 -11.09 36.38 -2.85
CA PHE A 431 -11.51 36.54 -1.45
C PHE A 431 -12.94 36.06 -1.20
N SER A 432 -13.91 36.51 -2.05
CA SER A 432 -15.32 36.11 -1.89
C SER A 432 -15.53 34.62 -2.03
N ALA A 433 -14.78 33.96 -2.93
CA ALA A 433 -14.82 32.51 -3.10
C ALA A 433 -14.31 31.77 -1.85
N HIS A 434 -13.17 32.19 -1.28
CA HIS A 434 -12.66 31.66 -0.02
C HIS A 434 -13.64 31.84 1.13
N ILE A 435 -14.24 33.04 1.30
CA ILE A 435 -15.20 33.29 2.38
C ILE A 435 -16.44 32.41 2.24
N THR A 436 -16.97 32.25 1.01
CA THR A 436 -18.12 31.36 0.76
C THR A 436 -17.79 29.91 1.10
N ASN A 437 -16.60 29.44 0.76
CA ASN A 437 -16.15 28.08 1.11
C ASN A 437 -15.92 27.93 2.61
N LEU A 438 -15.29 28.91 3.28
CA LEU A 438 -15.10 28.93 4.71
C LEU A 438 -16.43 28.95 5.49
N ASP A 439 -17.46 29.67 4.99
CA ASP A 439 -18.82 29.61 5.56
C ASP A 439 -19.38 28.18 5.47
N ARG A 440 -19.28 27.53 4.31
CA ARG A 440 -19.66 26.10 4.13
C ARG A 440 -18.90 25.21 5.10
N VAL A 441 -17.59 25.33 5.14
CA VAL A 441 -16.72 24.52 6.02
C VAL A 441 -17.09 24.74 7.50
N SER A 442 -17.33 25.98 7.92
CA SER A 442 -17.68 26.30 9.31
C SER A 442 -19.00 25.67 9.75
N ARG A 443 -19.96 25.52 8.86
CA ARG A 443 -21.27 24.89 9.15
C ARG A 443 -21.19 23.37 9.24
N LEU A 444 -20.26 22.75 8.51
CA LEU A 444 -20.10 21.29 8.44
C LEU A 444 -19.07 20.74 9.45
N ALA A 445 -18.17 21.59 9.92
CA ALA A 445 -17.09 21.16 10.81
C ALA A 445 -17.60 20.83 12.21
N GLY A 446 -17.15 19.68 12.72
CA GLY A 446 -17.39 19.19 14.06
C GLY A 446 -16.22 18.41 14.62
N LYS A 447 -16.39 17.80 15.78
CA LYS A 447 -15.35 17.08 16.54
C LYS A 447 -14.64 15.98 15.72
N GLU A 448 -15.36 15.35 14.79
CA GLU A 448 -14.88 14.27 13.95
C GLU A 448 -14.61 14.74 12.51
N SER A 449 -14.31 16.03 12.32
CA SER A 449 -13.98 16.60 11.00
C SER A 449 -12.48 16.87 10.92
N LEU A 450 -11.92 16.67 9.71
CA LEU A 450 -10.59 17.13 9.34
C LEU A 450 -10.73 18.36 8.45
N VAL A 451 -10.26 19.51 8.94
CA VAL A 451 -10.35 20.81 8.29
C VAL A 451 -8.95 21.23 7.83
N LEU A 452 -8.84 21.63 6.56
CA LEU A 452 -7.58 21.97 5.92
C LEU A 452 -7.73 23.34 5.25
N LEU A 453 -6.99 24.33 5.77
CA LEU A 453 -7.06 25.70 5.27
C LEU A 453 -5.69 26.15 4.79
N ASP A 454 -5.60 26.47 3.51
CA ASP A 454 -4.35 26.95 2.92
C ASP A 454 -4.35 28.47 2.79
N GLU A 455 -3.27 29.10 3.20
CA GLU A 455 -3.03 30.55 3.17
C GLU A 455 -4.14 31.41 3.78
N LEU A 456 -4.65 30.99 4.93
CA LEU A 456 -5.78 31.64 5.60
C LEU A 456 -5.52 33.13 5.83
N GLY A 457 -6.42 34.00 5.29
CA GLY A 457 -6.38 35.45 5.44
C GLY A 457 -5.53 36.19 4.38
N SER A 458 -5.02 35.53 3.33
CA SER A 458 -4.08 36.14 2.38
C SER A 458 -4.69 37.07 1.33
N SER A 459 -6.01 36.98 1.10
CA SER A 459 -6.67 37.59 -0.07
C SER A 459 -7.36 38.94 0.22
N THR A 460 -7.07 39.59 1.36
CA THR A 460 -7.64 40.86 1.77
C THR A 460 -6.60 41.78 2.42
N ASP A 461 -7.04 42.91 3.00
CA ASP A 461 -6.15 43.78 3.75
C ASP A 461 -5.41 43.00 4.86
N PRO A 462 -4.09 43.19 5.04
CA PRO A 462 -3.28 42.38 5.97
C PRO A 462 -3.76 42.44 7.44
N GLU A 463 -4.32 43.54 7.91
CA GLU A 463 -4.81 43.65 9.26
C GLU A 463 -6.16 42.93 9.43
N GLU A 464 -7.09 43.18 8.51
CA GLU A 464 -8.39 42.49 8.50
C GLU A 464 -8.23 40.99 8.26
N GLY A 465 -7.41 40.58 7.29
CA GLY A 465 -7.12 39.19 6.98
C GLY A 465 -6.51 38.46 8.14
N SER A 466 -5.61 39.11 8.85
CA SER A 466 -4.97 38.61 10.06
C SER A 466 -5.96 38.42 11.22
N ALA A 467 -6.84 39.38 11.48
CA ALA A 467 -7.88 39.29 12.49
C ALA A 467 -8.89 38.18 12.19
N LEU A 468 -9.33 38.13 10.94
CA LEU A 468 -10.27 37.10 10.45
C LEU A 468 -9.66 35.70 10.55
N ALA A 469 -8.40 35.55 10.19
CA ALA A 469 -7.69 34.27 10.25
C ALA A 469 -7.59 33.74 11.68
N VAL A 470 -7.30 34.58 12.67
CA VAL A 470 -7.26 34.19 14.09
C VAL A 470 -8.66 33.81 14.57
N ALA A 471 -9.69 34.56 14.18
CA ALA A 471 -11.07 34.26 14.55
C ALA A 471 -11.54 32.90 13.98
N ILE A 472 -11.24 32.62 12.72
CA ILE A 472 -11.58 31.36 12.04
C ILE A 472 -10.83 30.19 12.71
N ALA A 473 -9.52 30.32 12.97
CA ALA A 473 -8.75 29.31 13.67
C ALA A 473 -9.32 29.00 15.06
N SER A 474 -9.66 30.04 15.83
CA SER A 474 -10.28 29.92 17.15
C SER A 474 -11.66 29.25 17.09
N TYR A 475 -12.43 29.54 16.06
CA TYR A 475 -13.73 28.88 15.83
C TYR A 475 -13.59 27.37 15.66
N PHE A 476 -12.70 26.89 14.78
CA PHE A 476 -12.49 25.46 14.56
C PHE A 476 -11.90 24.74 15.77
N LEU A 477 -11.04 25.42 16.54
CA LEU A 477 -10.55 24.91 17.82
C LEU A 477 -11.69 24.72 18.81
N THR A 478 -12.59 25.70 18.92
CA THR A 478 -13.76 25.63 19.80
C THR A 478 -14.77 24.57 19.35
N ALA A 479 -14.94 24.38 18.04
CA ALA A 479 -15.72 23.29 17.47
C ALA A 479 -15.11 21.90 17.72
N GLY A 480 -13.87 21.83 18.20
CA GLY A 480 -13.15 20.60 18.47
C GLY A 480 -12.68 19.87 17.21
N ALA A 481 -12.70 20.52 16.04
CA ALA A 481 -12.28 19.94 14.79
C ALA A 481 -10.76 19.72 14.75
N TRP A 482 -10.33 18.63 14.10
CA TRP A 482 -8.94 18.46 13.73
C TRP A 482 -8.64 19.42 12.58
N SER A 483 -7.69 20.33 12.75
CA SER A 483 -7.45 21.36 11.76
C SER A 483 -5.97 21.60 11.49
N LEU A 484 -5.62 21.65 10.21
CA LEU A 484 -4.31 22.02 9.71
C LEU A 484 -4.45 23.31 8.89
N ILE A 485 -3.78 24.36 9.33
CA ILE A 485 -3.92 25.71 8.76
C ILE A 485 -2.55 26.19 8.32
N SER A 486 -2.38 26.51 7.06
CA SER A 486 -1.18 27.17 6.59
C SER A 486 -1.33 28.69 6.60
N THR A 487 -0.27 29.41 6.92
CA THR A 487 -0.30 30.86 6.95
C THR A 487 1.08 31.49 6.79
N HIS A 488 1.09 32.74 6.39
CA HIS A 488 2.23 33.64 6.48
C HIS A 488 2.00 34.78 7.53
N HIS A 489 0.79 34.87 8.12
CA HIS A 489 0.46 35.92 9.11
C HIS A 489 1.12 35.67 10.46
N THR A 490 1.80 36.70 10.99
CA THR A 490 2.48 36.67 12.32
C THR A 490 1.48 36.46 13.45
N SER A 491 0.28 37.02 13.35
CA SER A 491 -0.78 36.91 14.38
C SER A 491 -1.22 35.46 14.60
N LEU A 492 -1.33 34.64 13.57
CA LEU A 492 -1.64 33.22 13.72
C LEU A 492 -0.49 32.43 14.37
N LYS A 493 0.77 32.81 14.10
CA LYS A 493 1.93 32.23 14.81
C LYS A 493 1.91 32.54 16.31
N VAL A 494 1.56 33.78 16.67
CA VAL A 494 1.41 34.22 18.06
C VAL A 494 0.21 33.57 18.72
N TYR A 495 -0.92 33.45 17.99
CA TYR A 495 -2.10 32.75 18.46
C TYR A 495 -1.73 31.29 18.82
N ALA A 496 -1.05 30.57 17.93
CA ALA A 496 -0.65 29.19 18.19
C ALA A 496 0.38 29.04 19.32
N ALA A 497 1.21 30.03 19.57
CA ALA A 497 2.16 30.01 20.69
C ALA A 497 1.49 30.21 22.07
N ASN A 498 0.35 30.91 22.11
CA ASN A 498 -0.31 31.31 23.35
C ASN A 498 -1.61 30.53 23.64
N THR A 499 -2.10 29.71 22.68
CA THR A 499 -3.40 29.04 22.82
C THR A 499 -3.18 27.56 23.09
N PRO A 500 -3.65 27.02 24.23
CA PRO A 500 -3.65 25.59 24.49
C PRO A 500 -4.44 24.83 23.43
N GLY A 501 -3.98 23.66 23.06
CA GLY A 501 -4.63 22.83 22.01
C GLY A 501 -4.18 23.15 20.59
N VAL A 502 -3.28 24.14 20.41
CA VAL A 502 -2.74 24.54 19.12
C VAL A 502 -1.23 24.32 19.07
N LEU A 503 -0.74 23.71 18.03
CA LEU A 503 0.67 23.51 17.75
C LEU A 503 1.15 24.44 16.63
N ASN A 504 2.33 25.01 16.79
CA ASN A 504 3.04 25.67 15.71
C ASN A 504 3.88 24.66 14.91
N ALA A 505 4.01 24.89 13.62
CA ALA A 505 4.98 24.19 12.77
C ALA A 505 5.63 25.14 11.77
N ALA A 506 6.92 24.93 11.57
CA ALA A 506 7.68 25.63 10.55
C ALA A 506 7.91 24.76 9.33
N ALA A 507 7.50 25.23 8.15
CA ALA A 507 7.96 24.65 6.91
C ALA A 507 9.44 25.02 6.73
N GLY A 508 10.29 23.98 6.64
CA GLY A 508 11.73 24.15 6.75
C GLY A 508 12.36 24.79 5.52
N VAL A 509 13.32 25.63 5.77
CA VAL A 509 14.31 26.11 4.83
C VAL A 509 15.69 25.77 5.37
N ASP A 510 16.63 25.61 4.51
CA ASP A 510 18.03 25.50 4.89
C ASP A 510 18.49 26.86 5.47
N GLU A 511 19.07 26.84 6.64
CA GLU A 511 19.40 28.07 7.40
C GLU A 511 20.49 28.90 6.72
N VAL A 512 21.35 28.26 5.94
CA VAL A 512 22.47 28.91 5.24
C VAL A 512 22.07 29.35 3.85
N THR A 513 21.44 28.43 3.08
CA THR A 513 21.07 28.69 1.69
C THR A 513 19.68 29.30 1.54
N LEU A 514 18.85 29.27 2.57
CA LEU A 514 17.42 29.63 2.55
C LEU A 514 16.62 28.85 1.46
N ALA A 515 17.21 27.80 0.92
CA ALA A 515 16.52 26.92 -0.01
C ALA A 515 15.49 26.05 0.73
N PRO A 516 14.33 25.76 0.14
CA PRO A 516 13.36 24.88 0.79
C PRO A 516 13.97 23.50 1.00
N ASN A 517 13.96 23.00 2.23
CA ASN A 517 14.34 21.64 2.54
C ASN A 517 13.11 20.74 2.74
N TYR A 518 11.93 21.32 2.61
CA TYR A 518 10.61 20.67 2.71
C TYR A 518 10.39 19.88 3.99
N ARG A 519 11.17 20.13 5.03
CA ARG A 519 11.01 19.51 6.35
C ARG A 519 10.06 20.35 7.19
N LEU A 520 9.14 19.71 7.87
CA LEU A 520 8.26 20.36 8.82
C LEU A 520 8.81 20.15 10.25
N ARG A 521 8.99 21.26 10.98
CA ARG A 521 9.42 21.23 12.38
C ARG A 521 8.25 21.61 13.26
N LEU A 522 7.82 20.74 14.16
CA LEU A 522 6.76 21.05 15.13
C LEU A 522 7.30 21.80 16.34
N GLY A 523 6.38 22.52 16.98
CA GLY A 523 6.67 23.29 18.18
C GLY A 523 7.33 24.65 17.92
N VAL A 524 7.68 24.96 16.67
CA VAL A 524 8.40 26.18 16.30
C VAL A 524 7.64 26.93 15.21
N PRO A 525 7.39 28.23 15.34
CA PRO A 525 6.88 29.04 14.24
C PRO A 525 7.95 29.26 13.17
N GLY A 526 7.57 29.26 11.89
CA GLY A 526 8.47 29.56 10.79
C GLY A 526 8.92 31.03 10.79
N ALA A 527 10.19 31.27 10.51
CA ALA A 527 10.75 32.60 10.37
C ALA A 527 10.13 33.35 9.20
N SER A 528 9.94 34.65 9.33
CA SER A 528 9.48 35.51 8.23
C SER A 528 10.70 35.93 7.40
N ALA A 529 10.98 35.19 6.33
CA ALA A 529 12.21 35.34 5.53
C ALA A 529 12.05 36.21 4.27
N GLY A 530 10.94 36.98 4.12
CA GLY A 530 10.67 37.72 2.87
C GLY A 530 11.78 38.71 2.48
N ILE A 531 12.22 39.55 3.40
CA ILE A 531 13.30 40.52 3.14
C ILE A 531 14.65 39.83 2.95
N GLN A 532 14.95 38.77 3.69
CA GLN A 532 16.18 37.98 3.54
C GLN A 532 16.19 37.25 2.19
N THR A 533 15.05 36.74 1.76
CA THR A 533 14.90 36.11 0.44
C THR A 533 15.10 37.13 -0.68
N ALA A 534 14.51 38.35 -0.57
CA ALA A 534 14.70 39.43 -1.54
C ALA A 534 16.17 39.86 -1.64
N GLU A 535 16.86 39.96 -0.50
CA GLU A 535 18.29 40.27 -0.44
C GLU A 535 19.12 39.20 -1.16
N ARG A 536 18.84 37.94 -0.89
CA ARG A 536 19.51 36.79 -1.54
C ARG A 536 19.27 36.74 -3.05
N LEU A 537 18.06 37.04 -3.49
CA LEU A 537 17.70 37.09 -4.90
C LEU A 537 18.30 38.29 -5.63
N GLY A 538 19.09 39.10 -4.95
CA GLY A 538 19.84 40.22 -5.56
C GLY A 538 19.00 41.50 -5.72
N LEU A 539 17.92 41.66 -4.95
CA LEU A 539 17.22 42.95 -4.93
C LEU A 539 18.21 44.03 -4.45
N ASN A 540 18.10 45.21 -5.08
CA ASN A 540 18.98 46.35 -4.76
C ASN A 540 19.09 46.56 -3.24
N ALA A 541 20.33 46.63 -2.74
CA ALA A 541 20.64 46.74 -1.31
C ALA A 541 19.98 47.95 -0.64
N GLU A 542 19.83 49.06 -1.36
CA GLU A 542 19.14 50.26 -0.88
C GLU A 542 17.65 50.01 -0.63
N ILE A 543 17.00 49.24 -1.52
CA ILE A 543 15.59 48.85 -1.37
C ILE A 543 15.42 47.93 -0.17
N VAL A 544 16.35 46.95 0.00
CA VAL A 544 16.33 46.03 1.14
C VAL A 544 16.54 46.81 2.45
N ALA A 545 17.47 47.72 2.50
CA ALA A 545 17.72 48.57 3.68
C ALA A 545 16.51 49.45 4.00
N ALA A 546 15.91 50.08 2.99
CA ALA A 546 14.74 50.92 3.17
C ALA A 546 13.52 50.08 3.65
N ALA A 547 13.36 48.82 3.16
CA ALA A 547 12.33 47.90 3.61
C ALA A 547 12.53 47.52 5.10
N ARG A 548 13.79 47.24 5.52
CA ARG A 548 14.12 46.96 6.92
C ARG A 548 13.79 48.12 7.87
N GLN A 549 14.06 49.37 7.42
CA GLN A 549 13.77 50.58 8.18
C GLN A 549 12.27 50.86 8.37
N ARG A 550 11.44 50.39 7.41
CA ARG A 550 9.99 50.58 7.42
C ARG A 550 9.23 49.51 8.20
N LEU A 551 9.89 48.41 8.59
CA LEU A 551 9.32 47.44 9.51
C LEU A 551 9.07 48.09 10.88
N GLY A 552 7.80 48.13 11.30
CA GLY A 552 7.44 48.72 12.61
C GLY A 552 8.15 48.02 13.78
N SER A 553 8.52 48.78 14.83
CA SER A 553 9.24 48.25 15.99
C SER A 553 8.55 47.03 16.64
N GLN A 554 7.25 47.04 16.70
CA GLN A 554 6.44 45.97 17.29
C GLN A 554 6.51 44.67 16.49
N GLN A 555 6.53 44.74 15.15
CA GLN A 555 6.73 43.57 14.30
C GLN A 555 8.14 43.00 14.37
N VAL A 556 9.15 43.89 14.57
CA VAL A 556 10.56 43.51 14.74
C VAL A 556 10.75 42.82 16.11
N ASP A 557 10.10 43.26 17.15
CA ASP A 557 10.22 42.63 18.48
C ASP A 557 9.54 41.27 18.54
N ILE A 558 8.38 41.10 17.89
CA ILE A 558 7.70 39.80 17.74
C ILE A 558 8.56 38.86 16.89
N ALA A 559 9.10 39.32 15.76
CA ALA A 559 9.98 38.52 14.93
C ALA A 559 11.23 38.04 15.69
N ARG A 560 11.89 38.95 16.45
CA ARG A 560 13.05 38.61 17.31
C ARG A 560 12.70 37.59 18.41
N PHE A 561 11.52 37.70 19.01
CA PHE A 561 11.05 36.75 20.00
C PHE A 561 10.81 35.36 19.41
N LEU A 562 10.19 35.32 18.24
CA LEU A 562 9.95 34.06 17.48
C LEU A 562 11.27 33.43 17.02
N ASP A 563 12.23 34.24 16.55
CA ASP A 563 13.58 33.78 16.16
C ASP A 563 14.35 33.23 17.37
N LYS A 564 14.24 33.88 18.53
CA LYS A 564 14.85 33.40 19.78
C LYS A 564 14.26 32.06 20.21
N LEU A 565 12.92 31.91 20.18
CA LEU A 565 12.24 30.64 20.45
C LEU A 565 12.69 29.56 19.45
N HIS A 566 12.79 29.90 18.18
CA HIS A 566 13.27 28.98 17.15
C HIS A 566 14.68 28.47 17.47
N ASN A 567 15.60 29.35 17.78
CA ASN A 567 16.98 29.00 18.10
C ASN A 567 17.08 28.15 19.40
N GLU A 568 16.34 28.46 20.43
CA GLU A 568 16.33 27.68 21.68
C GLU A 568 15.78 26.25 21.45
N VAL A 569 14.70 26.11 20.66
CA VAL A 569 14.14 24.79 20.34
C VAL A 569 15.09 24.01 19.46
N THR A 570 15.72 24.65 18.47
CA THR A 570 16.69 23.97 17.59
C THR A 570 17.91 23.48 18.38
N GLN A 571 18.37 24.25 19.37
CA GLN A 571 19.47 23.84 20.24
C GLN A 571 19.07 22.65 21.13
N LEU A 572 17.89 22.68 21.73
CA LEU A 572 17.36 21.59 22.56
C LEU A 572 17.18 20.30 21.72
N GLU A 573 16.78 20.41 20.45
CA GLU A 573 16.69 19.27 19.54
C GLU A 573 18.03 18.65 19.21
N ALA A 574 19.04 19.49 18.97
CA ALA A 574 20.42 19.04 18.72
C ALA A 574 20.97 18.29 19.95
N GLU A 575 20.78 18.85 21.16
CA GLU A 575 21.20 18.22 22.41
C GLU A 575 20.47 16.89 22.65
N ARG A 576 19.18 16.84 22.35
CA ARG A 576 18.35 15.62 22.49
C ARG A 576 18.74 14.54 21.49
N LYS A 577 19.11 14.92 20.28
CA LYS A 577 19.62 14.00 19.26
C LYS A 577 20.96 13.42 19.69
N ALA A 578 21.88 14.27 20.13
CA ALA A 578 23.18 13.85 20.65
C ALA A 578 23.04 12.88 21.85
N ALA A 579 22.15 13.19 22.79
CA ALA A 579 21.89 12.32 23.95
C ALA A 579 21.30 10.95 23.52
N ARG A 580 20.42 10.90 22.49
CA ARG A 580 19.88 9.63 21.96
C ARG A 580 20.96 8.79 21.25
N GLU A 581 21.82 9.44 20.48
CA GLU A 581 22.94 8.78 19.81
C GLU A 581 23.92 8.19 20.84
N GLU A 582 24.22 8.94 21.88
CA GLU A 582 25.06 8.48 23.00
C GLU A 582 24.42 7.31 23.75
N GLN A 583 23.12 7.40 24.05
CA GLN A 583 22.39 6.32 24.72
C GLN A 583 22.35 5.05 23.86
N TYR A 584 22.19 5.20 22.54
CA TYR A 584 22.24 4.07 21.60
C TYR A 584 23.62 3.43 21.54
N ALA A 585 24.68 4.23 21.48
CA ALA A 585 26.07 3.78 21.52
C ALA A 585 26.38 3.05 22.84
N LEU A 586 25.92 3.59 23.96
CA LEU A 586 26.09 2.98 25.28
C LEU A 586 25.34 1.65 25.40
N ASN A 587 24.13 1.54 24.85
CA ASN A 587 23.38 0.27 24.80
C ASN A 587 24.07 -0.77 23.92
N GLN A 588 24.64 -0.37 22.77
CA GLN A 588 25.42 -1.26 21.94
C GLN A 588 26.71 -1.75 22.66
N ALA A 589 27.42 -0.83 23.34
CA ALA A 589 28.60 -1.17 24.11
C ALA A 589 28.29 -2.15 25.25
N ARG A 590 27.19 -1.94 25.98
CA ARG A 590 26.69 -2.86 27.02
C ARG A 590 26.33 -4.23 26.46
N ALA A 591 25.65 -4.28 25.31
CA ALA A 591 25.30 -5.53 24.66
C ALA A 591 26.53 -6.30 24.15
N LYS A 592 27.57 -5.58 23.71
CA LYS A 592 28.86 -6.16 23.30
C LYS A 592 29.59 -6.74 24.47
N LEU A 593 29.75 -5.98 25.59
CA LEU A 593 30.37 -6.42 26.82
C LEU A 593 29.66 -7.65 27.42
N ALA A 594 28.35 -7.68 27.42
CA ALA A 594 27.58 -8.84 27.89
C ALA A 594 27.87 -10.11 27.06
N ARG A 595 27.94 -9.96 25.70
CA ARG A 595 28.30 -11.08 24.81
C ARG A 595 29.73 -11.56 25.01
N GLU A 596 30.68 -10.66 25.17
CA GLU A 596 32.09 -10.98 25.43
C GLU A 596 32.24 -11.68 26.79
N GLY A 597 31.55 -11.20 27.84
CA GLY A 597 31.49 -11.82 29.14
C GLY A 597 30.92 -13.24 29.12
N ASP A 598 29.82 -13.45 28.37
CA ASP A 598 29.22 -14.78 28.21
C ASP A 598 30.17 -15.77 27.48
N VAL A 599 30.91 -15.29 26.49
CA VAL A 599 31.89 -16.13 25.76
C VAL A 599 33.05 -16.49 26.66
N GLU A 600 33.58 -15.52 27.42
CA GLU A 600 34.70 -15.75 28.33
C GLU A 600 34.31 -16.72 29.47
N LEU A 601 33.11 -16.56 30.02
CA LEU A 601 32.58 -17.47 31.05
C LEU A 601 32.45 -18.91 30.52
N ARG A 602 31.92 -19.07 29.30
CA ARG A 602 31.82 -20.40 28.66
C ARG A 602 33.18 -21.04 28.43
N ASN A 603 34.17 -20.26 28.01
CA ASN A 603 35.53 -20.75 27.79
C ASN A 603 36.18 -21.21 29.11
N ARG A 604 36.07 -20.38 30.16
CA ARG A 604 36.58 -20.74 31.50
C ARG A 604 35.89 -22.00 32.08
N THR A 605 34.57 -22.10 31.92
CA THR A 605 33.84 -23.29 32.36
C THR A 605 34.32 -24.52 31.63
N ARG A 606 34.53 -24.45 30.31
CA ARG A 606 35.06 -25.57 29.51
C ARG A 606 36.48 -25.96 29.88
N GLU A 607 37.35 -25.00 30.19
CA GLU A 607 38.70 -25.29 30.67
C GLU A 607 38.69 -26.00 32.02
N LEU A 608 37.81 -25.59 32.94
CA LEU A 608 37.64 -26.24 34.24
C LEU A 608 37.12 -27.69 34.10
N GLU A 609 36.16 -27.92 33.22
CA GLU A 609 35.64 -29.26 32.90
C GLU A 609 36.74 -30.17 32.36
N VAL A 610 37.58 -29.67 31.44
CA VAL A 610 38.72 -30.48 30.89
C VAL A 610 39.76 -30.81 31.96
N LYS A 611 40.14 -29.82 32.78
CA LYS A 611 41.10 -30.02 33.88
C LYS A 611 40.58 -31.05 34.89
N LEU A 612 39.30 -30.97 35.22
CA LEU A 612 38.67 -31.92 36.13
C LEU A 612 38.60 -33.32 35.53
N ALA A 613 38.23 -33.46 34.26
CA ALA A 613 38.20 -34.76 33.60
C ALA A 613 39.58 -35.41 33.57
N SER A 614 40.66 -34.61 33.41
CA SER A 614 42.04 -35.14 33.49
C SER A 614 42.41 -35.60 34.91
N LEU A 615 42.09 -34.81 35.95
CA LEU A 615 42.32 -35.17 37.32
C LEU A 615 41.60 -36.46 37.77
N LEU A 616 40.32 -36.58 37.33
CA LEU A 616 39.56 -37.81 37.60
C LEU A 616 40.17 -39.03 36.90
N LYS A 617 40.69 -38.88 35.71
CA LYS A 617 41.31 -39.93 34.93
C LYS A 617 42.65 -40.35 35.57
N ASP A 618 43.45 -39.39 36.05
CA ASP A 618 44.71 -39.66 36.75
C ASP A 618 44.44 -40.34 38.10
N PHE A 619 43.42 -39.92 38.83
CA PHE A 619 43.00 -40.55 40.06
C PHE A 619 42.51 -42.00 39.84
N GLU A 620 41.73 -42.23 38.79
CA GLU A 620 41.27 -43.58 38.37
C GLU A 620 42.47 -44.48 38.04
N PHE A 621 43.49 -43.94 37.36
CA PHE A 621 44.73 -44.69 37.04
C PHE A 621 45.51 -45.05 38.29
N GLN A 622 45.76 -44.14 39.21
CA GLN A 622 46.41 -44.34 40.45
C GLN A 622 45.68 -45.36 41.33
N MET A 623 44.37 -45.27 41.42
CA MET A 623 43.57 -46.25 42.16
C MET A 623 43.67 -47.66 41.58
N ARG A 624 43.62 -47.77 40.22
CA ARG A 624 43.80 -49.06 39.55
C ARG A 624 45.20 -49.68 39.78
N GLU A 625 46.24 -48.84 39.81
CA GLU A 625 47.57 -49.29 40.11
C GLU A 625 47.72 -49.81 41.60
N THR A 626 47.14 -49.04 42.54
CA THR A 626 47.13 -49.38 43.95
C THR A 626 46.39 -50.70 44.21
N VAL A 627 45.26 -50.91 43.52
CA VAL A 627 44.50 -52.17 43.62
C VAL A 627 45.19 -53.36 42.95
N ARG A 628 46.00 -53.11 41.89
CA ARG A 628 46.83 -54.14 41.24
C ARG A 628 47.99 -54.62 42.10
N ALA A 629 48.48 -53.77 43.01
CA ALA A 629 49.59 -54.10 43.87
C ALA A 629 49.21 -55.02 45.06
N ILE A 630 47.97 -55.44 45.20
CA ILE A 630 47.41 -56.26 46.23
C ILE A 630 47.48 -57.73 45.77
N GLU A 631 48.30 -58.59 46.52
CA GLU A 631 48.56 -59.99 46.16
C GLU A 631 47.38 -60.99 46.41
N ASP A 632 46.42 -60.62 47.26
CA ASP A 632 45.22 -61.44 47.52
C ASP A 632 44.05 -61.16 46.52
N ARG A 633 43.78 -62.13 45.68
CA ARG A 633 42.76 -62.05 44.62
C ARG A 633 41.34 -61.79 45.15
N ALA A 634 40.96 -62.21 46.31
CA ALA A 634 39.68 -62.06 46.93
C ALA A 634 39.47 -60.59 47.47
N ALA A 635 40.55 -60.06 48.09
CA ALA A 635 40.61 -58.72 48.60
C ALA A 635 40.68 -57.71 47.44
N GLN A 636 41.38 -58.02 46.35
CA GLN A 636 41.50 -57.22 45.14
C GLN A 636 40.13 -56.98 44.43
N GLN A 637 39.35 -58.07 44.33
CA GLN A 637 38.00 -57.96 43.71
C GLN A 637 37.03 -57.17 44.58
N LYS A 638 37.07 -57.22 45.87
CA LYS A 638 36.26 -56.50 46.84
C LYS A 638 36.57 -54.99 46.80
N LEU A 639 37.87 -54.69 46.87
CA LEU A 639 38.35 -53.30 46.82
C LEU A 639 38.16 -52.66 45.44
N SER A 640 38.27 -53.37 44.33
CA SER A 640 37.94 -52.86 42.98
C SER A 640 36.51 -52.51 42.87
N LYS A 641 35.57 -53.33 43.31
CA LYS A 641 34.13 -53.02 43.31
C LYS A 641 33.75 -51.84 44.22
N GLU A 642 34.46 -51.71 45.36
CA GLU A 642 34.22 -50.63 46.31
C GLU A 642 34.78 -49.29 45.77
N ALA A 643 35.93 -49.32 45.09
CA ALA A 643 36.54 -48.21 44.41
C ALA A 643 35.69 -47.69 43.24
N GLU A 644 35.12 -48.58 42.40
CA GLU A 644 34.21 -48.25 41.35
C GLU A 644 32.89 -47.57 41.87
N ARG A 645 32.36 -48.10 42.97
CA ARG A 645 31.20 -47.54 43.65
C ARG A 645 31.46 -46.15 44.22
N ARG A 646 32.63 -45.92 44.84
CA ARG A 646 33.08 -44.63 45.36
C ARG A 646 33.27 -43.58 44.21
N MET A 647 33.94 -44.03 43.14
CA MET A 647 34.15 -43.17 41.98
C MET A 647 32.84 -42.75 41.31
N THR A 648 31.92 -43.70 41.19
CA THR A 648 30.58 -43.36 40.60
C THR A 648 29.82 -42.36 41.49
N ARG A 649 29.94 -42.50 42.81
CA ARG A 649 29.34 -41.58 43.77
C ARG A 649 30.01 -40.23 43.77
N LEU A 650 31.34 -40.14 43.75
CA LEU A 650 32.08 -38.88 43.62
C LEU A 650 31.80 -38.14 42.29
N ARG A 651 31.69 -38.85 41.17
CA ARG A 651 31.29 -38.28 39.89
C ARG A 651 29.90 -37.66 39.96
N ARG A 652 28.98 -38.36 40.62
CA ARG A 652 27.60 -37.87 40.74
C ARG A 652 27.48 -36.66 41.66
N GLU A 653 28.12 -36.72 42.84
CA GLU A 653 28.11 -35.60 43.81
C GLU A 653 28.82 -34.36 43.25
N PHE A 654 29.87 -34.54 42.47
CA PHE A 654 30.52 -33.42 41.80
C PHE A 654 29.67 -32.85 40.68
N GLN A 655 29.05 -33.69 39.86
CA GLN A 655 28.20 -33.22 38.76
C GLN A 655 26.98 -32.48 39.29
N GLU A 656 26.39 -32.91 40.39
CA GLU A 656 25.33 -32.23 41.09
C GLU A 656 25.78 -30.88 41.69
N SER A 657 26.95 -30.87 42.35
CA SER A 657 27.54 -29.67 42.95
C SER A 657 27.99 -28.63 41.87
N PHE A 658 28.62 -29.13 40.80
CA PHE A 658 29.04 -28.28 39.66
C PHE A 658 27.86 -27.68 38.93
N ASN A 659 26.82 -28.46 38.67
CA ASN A 659 25.59 -27.95 38.05
C ASN A 659 24.87 -26.93 38.97
N GLN A 660 24.86 -27.14 40.28
CA GLN A 660 24.31 -26.15 41.23
C GLN A 660 25.12 -24.84 41.21
N THR A 661 26.46 -24.91 41.20
CA THR A 661 27.32 -23.72 41.15
C THR A 661 27.23 -22.97 39.83
N VAL A 662 27.16 -23.68 38.70
CA VAL A 662 26.99 -23.08 37.36
C VAL A 662 25.60 -22.46 37.20
N VAL A 663 24.57 -23.10 37.74
CA VAL A 663 23.20 -22.57 37.74
C VAL A 663 23.10 -21.35 38.65
N ALA A 664 23.73 -21.36 39.84
CA ALA A 664 23.79 -20.22 40.75
C ALA A 664 24.47 -19.02 40.08
N HIS A 665 25.55 -19.22 39.35
CA HIS A 665 26.30 -18.18 38.65
C HIS A 665 25.56 -17.66 37.40
N ARG A 666 24.83 -18.52 36.68
CA ARG A 666 23.99 -18.15 35.54
C ARG A 666 22.76 -17.36 35.95
N THR A 667 22.23 -17.60 37.14
CA THR A 667 21.04 -16.92 37.67
C THR A 667 21.36 -15.65 38.48
N GLY A 668 22.64 -15.30 38.62
CA GLY A 668 23.09 -14.12 39.39
C GLY A 668 22.90 -14.28 40.92
N ALA A 669 22.67 -15.49 41.40
CA ALA A 669 22.46 -15.77 42.81
C ALA A 669 23.73 -15.57 43.69
N ASP A 670 24.92 -15.53 43.07
CA ASP A 670 26.20 -15.27 43.72
C ASP A 670 26.63 -13.79 43.78
N GLN A 671 25.89 -12.87 43.08
CA GLN A 671 26.13 -11.44 43.21
C GLN A 671 25.27 -10.84 44.32
N GLY A 672 25.42 -11.35 45.52
CA GLY A 672 24.95 -10.70 46.71
C GLY A 672 25.92 -9.57 47.08
N ASP A 673 25.46 -8.29 46.98
CA ASP A 673 26.17 -7.19 47.54
C ASP A 673 26.49 -7.47 49.03
N ALA A 674 27.73 -7.62 49.36
CA ALA A 674 28.22 -7.95 50.73
C ALA A 674 27.91 -6.81 51.74
N ASN A 675 27.18 -5.75 51.36
CA ASN A 675 26.85 -4.59 52.21
C ASN A 675 25.35 -4.23 52.24
N ALA A 676 24.46 -5.02 51.69
CA ALA A 676 23.02 -4.80 51.87
C ALA A 676 22.53 -5.57 53.11
N GLN A 677 22.36 -4.88 54.21
CA GLN A 677 21.60 -5.44 55.35
C GLN A 677 20.19 -5.79 54.87
N PRO A 678 19.69 -7.00 55.11
CA PRO A 678 18.33 -7.36 54.70
C PRO A 678 17.34 -6.57 55.51
N HIS A 679 16.58 -5.69 54.88
CA HIS A 679 15.42 -5.07 55.48
C HIS A 679 14.39 -6.16 55.75
N LEU A 680 14.24 -6.56 57.00
CA LEU A 680 13.17 -7.41 57.48
C LEU A 680 11.85 -6.67 57.30
N LEU A 681 10.93 -7.24 56.55
CA LEU A 681 9.57 -6.72 56.43
C LEU A 681 8.92 -6.57 57.81
N LYS A 682 8.70 -5.36 58.26
CA LYS A 682 8.11 -5.06 59.57
C LYS A 682 6.65 -5.49 59.68
N HIS A 683 5.93 -5.64 58.60
CA HIS A 683 4.57 -6.17 58.53
C HIS A 683 4.38 -6.93 57.23
N VAL A 684 3.80 -8.12 57.30
CA VAL A 684 3.36 -8.97 56.17
C VAL A 684 1.89 -9.27 56.36
N ALA A 685 1.06 -8.85 55.40
CA ALA A 685 -0.39 -9.04 55.38
C ALA A 685 -0.83 -10.01 54.26
N PRO A 686 -1.97 -10.69 54.43
CA PRO A 686 -2.55 -11.48 53.35
C PRO A 686 -2.81 -10.61 52.13
N GLY A 687 -2.34 -11.03 50.96
CA GLY A 687 -2.41 -10.30 49.69
C GLY A 687 -1.11 -9.62 49.26
N ASP A 688 -0.14 -9.49 50.19
CA ASP A 688 1.14 -8.87 49.87
C ASP A 688 1.97 -9.77 48.91
N GLN A 689 2.62 -9.13 47.94
CA GLN A 689 3.63 -9.79 47.11
C GLN A 689 4.96 -9.78 47.85
N VAL A 690 5.51 -10.96 48.07
CA VAL A 690 6.77 -11.13 48.77
C VAL A 690 7.71 -12.02 47.93
N ARG A 691 9.01 -11.80 48.04
CA ARG A 691 10.02 -12.60 47.38
C ARG A 691 10.55 -13.66 48.35
N ILE A 692 10.50 -14.91 47.96
CA ILE A 692 11.05 -16.02 48.72
C ILE A 692 12.56 -16.02 48.47
N LYS A 693 13.38 -15.79 49.53
CA LYS A 693 14.86 -15.73 49.45
C LYS A 693 15.48 -17.03 48.91
N SER A 694 15.00 -18.19 49.36
CA SER A 694 15.51 -19.50 48.92
C SER A 694 15.24 -19.83 47.45
N MET A 695 14.21 -19.25 46.83
CA MET A 695 13.84 -19.56 45.45
C MET A 695 13.95 -18.36 44.52
N ASN A 696 14.18 -17.16 45.04
CA ASN A 696 14.25 -15.89 44.31
C ASN A 696 13.01 -15.62 43.43
N LYS A 697 11.84 -16.10 43.84
CA LYS A 697 10.56 -15.92 43.11
C LYS A 697 9.59 -15.13 43.93
N VAL A 698 8.75 -14.32 43.24
CA VAL A 698 7.69 -13.54 43.86
C VAL A 698 6.48 -14.45 44.07
N ALA A 699 5.99 -14.46 45.30
CA ALA A 699 4.79 -15.20 45.69
C ALA A 699 3.81 -14.26 46.39
N VAL A 700 2.52 -14.63 46.43
CA VAL A 700 1.47 -13.87 47.10
C VAL A 700 1.18 -14.51 48.45
N VAL A 701 1.22 -13.74 49.52
CA VAL A 701 0.88 -14.19 50.88
C VAL A 701 -0.64 -14.46 50.93
N GLN A 702 -1.03 -15.69 51.31
CA GLN A 702 -2.43 -16.08 51.42
C GLN A 702 -2.97 -15.89 52.85
N ARG A 703 -2.23 -16.37 53.83
CA ARG A 703 -2.55 -16.27 55.25
C ARG A 703 -1.35 -16.57 56.13
N GLU A 704 -1.40 -16.11 57.36
CA GLU A 704 -0.53 -16.56 58.44
C GLU A 704 -1.06 -17.87 59.04
N VAL A 705 -0.24 -18.92 59.09
CA VAL A 705 -0.62 -20.26 59.57
C VAL A 705 -0.23 -20.47 61.03
N GLU A 706 0.95 -19.98 61.40
CA GLU A 706 1.50 -19.99 62.72
C GLU A 706 2.30 -18.70 62.95
N LYS A 707 2.63 -18.34 64.18
CA LYS A 707 3.43 -17.15 64.48
C LYS A 707 4.74 -17.19 63.66
N ASP A 708 4.88 -16.21 62.76
CA ASP A 708 6.00 -16.02 61.83
C ASP A 708 6.14 -17.07 60.69
N VAL A 709 5.04 -17.83 60.37
CA VAL A 709 5.00 -18.79 59.25
C VAL A 709 3.80 -18.42 58.36
N PHE A 710 4.09 -18.10 57.13
CA PHE A 710 3.11 -17.66 56.12
C PHE A 710 2.88 -18.71 55.01
N GLU A 711 1.64 -18.88 54.65
CA GLU A 711 1.26 -19.68 53.47
C GLU A 711 1.30 -18.74 52.27
N VAL A 712 2.21 -18.99 51.32
CA VAL A 712 2.40 -18.19 50.12
C VAL A 712 2.08 -19.02 48.88
N ALA A 713 1.45 -18.38 47.89
CA ALA A 713 1.13 -18.98 46.61
C ALA A 713 2.12 -18.56 45.53
N LEU A 714 2.75 -19.52 44.92
CA LEU A 714 3.61 -19.37 43.76
C LEU A 714 2.93 -20.01 42.53
N GLY A 715 2.04 -19.25 41.89
CA GLY A 715 1.15 -19.79 40.87
C GLY A 715 0.21 -20.85 41.45
N PRO A 716 0.14 -22.08 40.89
CA PRO A 716 -0.73 -23.12 41.43
C PRO A 716 -0.20 -23.82 42.67
N ILE A 717 1.03 -23.52 43.09
CA ILE A 717 1.70 -24.20 44.22
C ILE A 717 1.59 -23.35 45.47
N LYS A 718 1.07 -23.92 46.57
CA LYS A 718 1.06 -23.33 47.90
C LYS A 718 2.17 -23.93 48.75
N MET A 719 2.91 -23.07 49.45
CA MET A 719 3.98 -23.48 50.33
C MET A 719 4.01 -22.65 51.62
N ARG A 720 4.55 -23.25 52.71
CA ARG A 720 4.71 -22.58 53.99
C ARG A 720 6.13 -22.06 54.06
N VAL A 721 6.31 -20.77 54.35
CA VAL A 721 7.61 -20.10 54.40
C VAL A 721 7.71 -19.29 55.70
N LYS A 722 8.85 -19.35 56.36
CA LYS A 722 9.11 -18.57 57.55
C LYS A 722 9.38 -17.10 57.17
N ARG A 723 9.05 -16.20 58.08
CA ARG A 723 9.22 -14.76 57.90
C ARG A 723 10.63 -14.37 57.49
N ASP A 724 11.65 -15.02 58.02
CA ASP A 724 13.07 -14.75 57.71
C ASP A 724 13.45 -15.08 56.24
N GLU A 725 12.66 -15.90 55.59
CA GLU A 725 12.83 -16.24 54.15
C GLU A 725 12.07 -15.33 53.22
N LEU A 726 11.30 -14.37 53.73
CA LEU A 726 10.53 -13.38 52.93
C LEU A 726 11.34 -12.08 52.83
N ALA A 727 11.35 -11.50 51.63
CA ALA A 727 11.96 -10.21 51.31
C ALA A 727 11.05 -9.34 50.50
N GLU A 728 11.26 -8.05 50.45
CA GLU A 728 10.55 -7.14 49.55
C GLU A 728 10.82 -7.51 48.09
N PRO A 729 9.80 -7.46 47.23
CA PRO A 729 9.98 -7.66 45.80
C PRO A 729 10.83 -6.54 45.21
N LEU A 730 11.86 -6.85 44.43
CA LEU A 730 12.56 -5.85 43.62
C LEU A 730 11.56 -5.26 42.61
N PRO A 731 11.51 -3.94 42.42
CA PRO A 731 10.64 -3.32 41.44
C PRO A 731 11.03 -3.86 40.06
N THR A 732 10.16 -4.64 39.44
CA THR A 732 10.23 -4.95 38.03
C THR A 732 9.85 -3.70 37.23
N ALA A 733 10.43 -3.50 36.05
CA ALA A 733 10.17 -2.32 35.22
C ALA A 733 8.69 -2.06 34.88
N GLU A 734 7.81 -3.02 35.13
CA GLU A 734 6.36 -2.89 34.97
C GLU A 734 5.61 -2.36 36.21
N SER A 735 6.24 -2.33 37.39
CA SER A 735 5.60 -1.83 38.62
C SER A 735 5.89 -0.35 38.93
N SER A 736 6.72 0.32 38.11
CA SER A 736 7.01 1.76 38.29
C SER A 736 5.91 2.71 37.74
N ILE A 737 4.80 2.20 37.20
CA ILE A 737 3.69 3.01 36.62
C ILE A 737 2.65 3.42 37.65
N LYS A 738 2.79 3.07 38.92
CA LYS A 738 1.86 3.50 40.00
C LYS A 738 2.52 4.33 41.09
N GLN A 739 3.33 5.31 40.73
CA GLN A 739 3.68 6.39 41.60
C GLN A 739 3.03 7.68 41.16
N LYS A 740 2.14 8.16 42.01
CA LYS A 740 1.48 9.47 42.06
C LYS A 740 1.73 10.40 40.87
N TYR A 741 0.70 10.48 40.03
CA TYR A 741 0.52 11.50 39.01
C TYR A 741 0.71 12.90 39.63
N ASP A 742 1.82 13.54 39.30
CA ASP A 742 1.99 14.99 39.49
C ASP A 742 1.67 15.66 38.15
N PRO A 743 0.52 16.32 38.02
CA PRO A 743 0.08 16.93 36.77
C PRO A 743 1.03 17.99 36.22
N LEU A 744 1.86 18.57 37.05
CA LEU A 744 2.85 19.61 36.67
C LEU A 744 4.14 19.01 36.08
N ALA A 745 4.50 17.79 36.45
CA ALA A 745 5.65 17.09 35.87
C ALA A 745 5.32 16.50 34.50
N ALA A 746 4.08 16.00 34.31
CA ALA A 746 3.60 15.49 33.01
C ALA A 746 3.50 16.63 31.97
N ALA A 747 3.05 17.80 32.34
CA ALA A 747 2.96 18.98 31.46
C ALA A 747 4.33 19.49 30.97
N ARG A 748 5.41 19.19 31.70
CA ARG A 748 6.77 19.55 31.29
C ARG A 748 7.44 18.54 30.34
N MET A 749 6.93 17.28 30.23
CA MET A 749 7.48 16.25 29.36
C MET A 749 6.80 16.16 27.99
N GLN A 750 5.65 16.82 27.78
CA GLN A 750 4.84 16.70 26.55
C GLN A 750 5.14 17.73 25.45
N LYS A 751 6.26 18.44 25.50
CA LYS A 751 6.52 19.57 24.60
C LYS A 751 7.33 19.28 23.35
N ASN A 752 7.40 18.07 22.82
CA ASN A 752 8.23 17.87 21.62
C ASN A 752 7.58 16.91 20.62
N VAL A 753 6.79 17.48 19.75
CA VAL A 753 6.26 16.84 18.55
C VAL A 753 7.06 17.35 17.34
N HIS A 754 7.57 16.45 16.49
CA HIS A 754 8.37 16.78 15.31
C HIS A 754 7.65 16.38 14.03
N VAL A 755 7.50 17.32 13.11
CA VAL A 755 7.01 17.06 11.76
C VAL A 755 8.11 17.38 10.75
N THR A 756 8.36 16.47 9.80
CA THR A 756 9.31 16.69 8.73
C THR A 756 8.70 16.35 7.37
N VAL A 757 8.55 17.34 6.49
CA VAL A 757 8.18 17.16 5.07
C VAL A 757 9.43 17.28 4.23
N GLN A 758 9.65 16.33 3.32
CA GLN A 758 10.74 16.40 2.36
C GLN A 758 10.22 16.14 0.93
N SER A 759 10.49 17.00 -0.02
CA SER A 759 10.30 16.76 -1.45
C SER A 759 11.65 16.66 -2.19
N ALA A 760 11.64 16.06 -3.38
CA ALA A 760 12.86 15.71 -4.11
C ALA A 760 13.75 16.90 -4.44
N ASN A 761 15.06 16.66 -4.47
CA ASN A 761 16.08 17.60 -4.89
C ASN A 761 15.84 18.12 -6.31
N THR A 762 16.14 19.40 -6.52
CA THR A 762 16.09 20.13 -7.79
C THR A 762 17.15 19.69 -8.83
N ASP A 763 17.98 18.70 -8.52
CA ASP A 763 19.08 18.25 -9.39
C ASP A 763 18.63 17.53 -10.69
N ASP A 764 17.33 17.25 -10.86
CA ASP A 764 16.80 16.51 -12.02
C ASP A 764 15.94 17.40 -12.96
N MET A 765 16.08 18.72 -12.92
CA MET A 765 15.33 19.58 -13.81
C MET A 765 15.84 19.45 -15.24
N ARG A 766 14.98 19.05 -16.18
CA ARG A 766 15.34 18.98 -17.61
C ARG A 766 15.79 20.35 -18.10
N MET A 767 16.88 20.40 -18.86
CA MET A 767 17.40 21.64 -19.46
C MET A 767 16.55 22.14 -20.63
N GLU A 768 15.35 21.60 -20.84
CA GLU A 768 14.46 21.99 -21.93
C GLU A 768 12.98 21.94 -21.54
N ILE A 769 12.22 22.91 -22.07
CA ILE A 769 10.75 22.97 -21.99
C ILE A 769 10.14 22.92 -23.38
N ASN A 770 9.08 22.13 -23.57
CA ASN A 770 8.36 22.00 -24.84
C ASN A 770 7.00 22.69 -24.74
N LEU A 771 6.80 23.71 -25.53
CA LEU A 771 5.60 24.56 -25.59
C LEU A 771 4.78 24.35 -26.89
N ILE A 772 5.11 23.34 -27.69
CA ILE A 772 4.41 23.08 -28.96
C ILE A 772 2.94 22.74 -28.67
N GLY A 773 2.04 23.40 -29.41
CA GLY A 773 0.60 23.18 -29.30
C GLY A 773 -0.10 24.00 -28.19
N ARG A 774 0.64 24.90 -27.51
CA ARG A 774 0.07 25.82 -26.52
C ARG A 774 -0.36 27.14 -27.17
N THR A 775 -1.31 27.81 -26.56
CA THR A 775 -1.59 29.23 -26.87
C THR A 775 -0.47 30.13 -26.31
N VAL A 776 -0.37 31.38 -26.76
CA VAL A 776 0.70 32.29 -26.29
C VAL A 776 0.60 32.51 -24.78
N ASP A 777 -0.61 32.70 -24.24
CA ASP A 777 -0.82 32.97 -22.82
C ASP A 777 -0.49 31.72 -21.94
N GLU A 778 -0.88 30.54 -22.40
CA GLU A 778 -0.52 29.29 -21.72
C GLU A 778 0.99 29.04 -21.73
N ALA A 779 1.61 29.28 -22.88
CA ALA A 779 3.03 29.11 -23.06
C ALA A 779 3.86 30.07 -22.20
N THR A 780 3.48 31.33 -22.10
CA THR A 780 4.16 32.31 -21.23
C THR A 780 3.97 31.99 -19.77
N GLY A 781 2.78 31.55 -19.34
CA GLY A 781 2.54 31.13 -17.95
C GLY A 781 3.27 29.84 -17.54
N GLU A 782 3.42 28.86 -18.46
CA GLU A 782 4.25 27.65 -18.23
C GLU A 782 5.74 28.01 -18.22
N LEU A 783 6.16 28.88 -19.11
CA LEU A 783 7.54 29.33 -19.22
C LEU A 783 7.99 30.13 -18.01
N GLU A 784 7.16 30.98 -17.45
CA GLU A 784 7.41 31.75 -16.23
C GLU A 784 7.72 30.79 -15.05
N LYS A 785 6.82 29.84 -14.81
CA LYS A 785 7.01 28.84 -13.75
C LYS A 785 8.22 27.94 -13.97
N TYR A 786 8.58 27.70 -15.21
CA TYR A 786 9.75 26.91 -15.54
C TYR A 786 11.04 27.72 -15.35
N LEU A 787 11.07 28.98 -15.77
CA LEU A 787 12.22 29.88 -15.60
C LEU A 787 12.53 30.12 -14.13
N ASP A 788 11.52 30.32 -13.28
CA ASP A 788 11.70 30.46 -11.85
C ASP A 788 12.34 29.20 -11.23
N ARG A 789 11.85 28.02 -11.64
CA ARG A 789 12.43 26.75 -11.17
C ARG A 789 13.81 26.49 -11.71
N ALA A 790 14.08 26.82 -12.98
CA ALA A 790 15.36 26.66 -13.59
C ALA A 790 16.43 27.59 -12.97
N PHE A 791 16.03 28.81 -12.63
CA PHE A 791 16.84 29.76 -11.90
C PHE A 791 17.14 29.29 -10.46
N LEU A 792 16.13 28.81 -9.74
CA LEU A 792 16.29 28.24 -8.40
C LEU A 792 17.13 26.96 -8.37
N ALA A 793 17.11 26.19 -9.47
CA ALA A 793 17.95 25.02 -9.66
C ALA A 793 19.40 25.36 -10.07
N GLY A 794 19.73 26.67 -10.27
CA GLY A 794 21.05 27.10 -10.65
C GLY A 794 21.45 26.69 -12.09
N LEU A 795 20.49 26.46 -12.98
CA LEU A 795 20.77 26.06 -14.36
C LEU A 795 21.35 27.28 -15.11
N PRO A 796 22.52 27.15 -15.71
CA PRO A 796 23.12 28.31 -16.43
C PRO A 796 22.42 28.58 -17.76
N ARG A 797 21.83 27.55 -18.37
CA ARG A 797 21.23 27.62 -19.70
C ARG A 797 20.08 26.63 -19.85
N ILE A 798 19.03 27.05 -20.57
CA ILE A 798 17.85 26.20 -20.87
C ILE A 798 17.45 26.35 -22.34
N ARG A 799 16.70 25.39 -22.86
CA ARG A 799 16.15 25.37 -24.22
C ARG A 799 14.63 25.42 -24.20
N VAL A 800 14.06 26.39 -24.90
CA VAL A 800 12.61 26.58 -25.03
C VAL A 800 12.18 26.17 -26.45
N ILE A 801 11.39 25.08 -26.56
CA ILE A 801 10.95 24.53 -27.83
C ILE A 801 9.51 25.02 -28.11
N HIS A 802 9.33 25.84 -29.14
CA HIS A 802 8.04 26.42 -29.53
C HIS A 802 7.57 25.97 -30.92
N GLY A 803 8.39 25.20 -31.65
CA GLY A 803 8.06 24.68 -32.98
C GLY A 803 8.22 25.68 -34.14
N HIS A 804 8.05 25.16 -35.38
CA HIS A 804 8.25 25.91 -36.63
C HIS A 804 6.97 26.55 -37.20
N GLY A 805 5.81 26.52 -36.50
CA GLY A 805 4.54 26.98 -37.00
C GLY A 805 4.52 28.43 -37.52
N ALA A 806 3.38 29.08 -37.57
CA ALA A 806 3.18 30.46 -38.09
C ALA A 806 4.01 31.57 -37.38
N GLY A 807 4.88 31.20 -36.44
CA GLY A 807 5.80 32.07 -35.70
C GLY A 807 5.13 32.94 -34.63
N ILE A 808 3.83 32.77 -34.37
CA ILE A 808 3.10 33.51 -33.35
C ILE A 808 3.64 33.17 -31.95
N LEU A 809 3.75 31.89 -31.63
CA LEU A 809 4.27 31.41 -30.35
C LEU A 809 5.73 31.82 -30.14
N ARG A 810 6.57 31.74 -31.18
CA ARG A 810 7.97 32.20 -31.14
C ARG A 810 8.08 33.69 -30.80
N ARG A 811 7.21 34.52 -31.38
CA ARG A 811 7.20 35.96 -31.08
C ARG A 811 6.76 36.24 -29.65
N GLY A 812 5.67 35.62 -29.19
CA GLY A 812 5.18 35.77 -27.81
C GLY A 812 6.21 35.33 -26.78
N VAL A 813 6.83 34.17 -26.97
CA VAL A 813 7.89 33.63 -26.09
C VAL A 813 9.09 34.59 -26.04
N ARG A 814 9.57 35.07 -27.19
CA ARG A 814 10.74 36.00 -27.23
C ARG A 814 10.42 37.36 -26.62
N GLU A 815 9.23 37.87 -26.78
CA GLU A 815 8.78 39.10 -26.15
C GLU A 815 8.71 38.98 -24.64
N PHE A 816 8.20 37.86 -24.14
CA PHE A 816 8.18 37.51 -22.72
C PHE A 816 9.59 37.37 -22.13
N LEU A 817 10.47 36.63 -22.79
CA LEU A 817 11.88 36.47 -22.36
C LEU A 817 12.65 37.79 -22.29
N LYS A 818 12.33 38.78 -23.13
CA LYS A 818 13.00 40.07 -23.17
C LYS A 818 12.82 40.88 -21.88
N SER A 819 11.69 40.72 -21.23
CA SER A 819 11.33 41.44 -19.99
C SER A 819 11.50 40.61 -18.71
N HIS A 820 11.84 39.31 -18.82
CA HIS A 820 11.91 38.43 -17.69
C HIS A 820 13.15 38.64 -16.80
N PRO A 821 13.01 38.79 -15.48
CA PRO A 821 14.11 39.16 -14.57
C PRO A 821 15.24 38.13 -14.50
N HIS A 822 14.95 36.84 -14.69
CA HIS A 822 15.91 35.77 -14.58
C HIS A 822 16.65 35.44 -15.87
N VAL A 823 16.32 36.11 -16.97
CA VAL A 823 16.96 35.91 -18.26
C VAL A 823 18.10 36.91 -18.47
N ALA A 824 19.30 36.38 -18.71
CA ALA A 824 20.47 37.22 -19.06
C ALA A 824 20.50 37.52 -20.59
N THR A 825 20.46 36.47 -21.41
CA THR A 825 20.41 36.57 -22.87
C THR A 825 19.58 35.43 -23.45
N PHE A 826 19.07 35.63 -24.68
CA PHE A 826 18.44 34.55 -25.42
C PHE A 826 18.76 34.66 -26.92
N ALA A 827 18.90 33.50 -27.58
CA ALA A 827 19.25 33.42 -28.99
C ALA A 827 18.49 32.27 -29.66
N GLU A 828 18.46 32.29 -31.00
CA GLU A 828 17.95 31.14 -31.77
C GLU A 828 18.86 29.92 -31.59
N ALA A 829 18.25 28.72 -31.40
CA ALA A 829 19.03 27.52 -31.26
C ALA A 829 19.79 27.18 -32.58
N PRO A 830 20.98 26.56 -32.49
CA PRO A 830 21.69 26.03 -33.66
C PRO A 830 20.83 25.01 -34.42
N GLN A 831 21.11 24.81 -35.72
CA GLN A 831 20.30 23.89 -36.55
C GLN A 831 20.24 22.45 -36.01
N ASN A 832 21.31 21.99 -35.38
CA ASN A 832 21.40 20.66 -34.73
C ASN A 832 20.63 20.57 -33.36
N GLU A 833 20.21 21.71 -32.82
CA GLU A 833 19.49 21.82 -31.54
C GLU A 833 18.04 22.34 -31.68
N GLY A 834 17.48 22.31 -32.88
CA GLY A 834 16.09 22.68 -33.16
C GLY A 834 15.92 23.93 -34.02
N GLY A 835 17.00 24.66 -34.34
CA GLY A 835 16.99 25.82 -35.25
C GLY A 835 15.93 26.86 -34.88
N GLN A 836 15.21 27.35 -35.91
CA GLN A 836 14.10 28.31 -35.73
C GLN A 836 12.91 27.82 -34.88
N GLY A 837 12.84 26.54 -34.58
CA GLY A 837 11.81 25.94 -33.74
C GLY A 837 12.11 25.99 -32.24
N ALA A 838 13.31 26.43 -31.85
CA ALA A 838 13.73 26.50 -30.44
C ALA A 838 14.48 27.80 -30.14
N THR A 839 14.43 28.27 -28.92
CA THR A 839 15.15 29.41 -28.37
C THR A 839 16.02 28.97 -27.20
N LEU A 840 17.29 29.24 -27.23
CA LEU A 840 18.22 29.06 -26.12
C LEU A 840 18.18 30.29 -25.22
N VAL A 841 18.09 30.06 -23.92
CA VAL A 841 17.99 31.11 -22.91
C VAL A 841 19.11 30.90 -21.89
N GLU A 842 19.91 31.90 -21.66
CA GLU A 842 20.90 31.95 -20.60
C GLU A 842 20.29 32.66 -19.40
N LEU A 843 20.38 32.03 -18.24
CA LEU A 843 19.85 32.57 -17.01
C LEU A 843 20.93 33.41 -16.30
N ARG A 844 20.48 34.41 -15.56
CA ARG A 844 21.36 35.20 -14.70
C ARG A 844 21.84 34.31 -13.56
N GLN A 845 23.14 34.22 -13.36
CA GLN A 845 23.74 33.51 -12.23
C GLN A 845 23.66 34.31 -10.94
#